data_85c826de96fbcc3b17f64ff58da6e365
#
_entry.id   85c826de96fbcc3b17f64ff58da6e365
#
_cell.length_a   1.000
_cell.length_b   1.000
_cell.length_c   1.000
_cell.angle_alpha   90.00
_cell.angle_beta   90.00
_cell.angle_gamma   90.00
#
_symmetry.space_group_name_H-M   'P 1'
#
loop_
_entity.id
_entity.type
_entity.pdbx_description
1 polymer ?
#
loop_
_entity_poly.entity_id
_entity_poly.type
_entity_poly.pdbx_seq_one_letter_code
_entity_poly.pdbx_strand_id
1 'polypeptide(L)'
;MLADICAYYRDVIVVINAGAQVDLSFMDEFKNIKALLTIVQPGMEGGNAFADVVSGKVTPSGKLTDTWAYKYEDYPNSETFSHNNGNVETEVYKEGIYVGYRYFDTFDVPVRYGFGYGLSYTEFEISDYSLESVNDGKIKVSAQVKNIGEVSGKEVVQIYVSLSGGILEKEAHRLAAYAKTSELKPGESEKVSLEISVDQLTSYDEKRAAWILENGFYGIWIGNSLASAKLCGGVKLDKEVLFRQVKNLFPLKQELEEMVQEAGNTTARERAAEQQAQKENLTVVELHAKDFTTEVVEYKKNNALYEKEAMDFVDTLSEEELIDLAAGDPGKAQGGNLGAAGISVPGSAGETHRCAIDKGLASIVLADGPAGLRLMKYYHVNEGSIVTMPFEFSLEGGLFYDDSRELPGERYYQYCTAIPVGTLLAQTWDEKLIREVGAMIGTEMEHFGVTLWLAPGMNIHRNPLCGRNFEYYSEDPYVAGTIAAAMTEGVQSNYGCGTTIKHFACNNQEDNRMGSDSVVSERTLRELYLKGFEIAVKESQPMSIMTSYNLINGVHAANNYDLCTDAARNEWGFKGMIMTDWTTTEIDEKCTASGCMRAGNDLVMPGCFGDHDNMRKALAEGTLKIEDLKACIARLVSVIWKSNQYLQ
;
A
#
# COMPACT_ATOMS: atom_id res chain seq x y z
N MET A 1 -34.61 -1.12 -13.45
CA MET A 1 -34.73 -0.96 -11.97
C MET A 1 -34.52 0.50 -11.53
N LEU A 2 -33.35 1.16 -11.75
CA LEU A 2 -33.16 2.56 -11.33
C LEU A 2 -34.18 3.51 -11.99
N ALA A 3 -34.40 3.40 -13.30
CA ALA A 3 -35.40 4.16 -14.03
C ALA A 3 -36.82 4.00 -13.44
N ASP A 4 -37.19 2.79 -13.07
CA ASP A 4 -38.51 2.52 -12.45
C ASP A 4 -38.61 3.19 -11.08
N ILE A 5 -37.56 3.10 -10.25
CA ILE A 5 -37.51 3.79 -8.94
C ILE A 5 -37.64 5.29 -9.15
N CYS A 6 -36.85 5.87 -10.05
CA CYS A 6 -36.88 7.29 -10.35
C CYS A 6 -38.23 7.78 -10.96
N ALA A 7 -38.98 6.89 -11.61
CA ALA A 7 -40.31 7.22 -12.09
C ALA A 7 -41.37 7.32 -10.97
N TYR A 8 -41.18 6.57 -9.86
CA TYR A 8 -42.15 6.52 -8.76
C TYR A 8 -41.82 7.45 -7.60
N TYR A 9 -40.54 7.72 -7.31
CA TYR A 9 -40.10 8.47 -6.15
C TYR A 9 -39.60 9.85 -6.53
N ARG A 10 -40.00 10.88 -5.77
CA ARG A 10 -39.60 12.26 -5.98
C ARG A 10 -38.14 12.50 -5.61
N ASP A 11 -37.68 11.89 -4.55
CA ASP A 11 -36.33 12.06 -4.02
C ASP A 11 -35.70 10.66 -3.85
N VAL A 12 -34.55 10.45 -4.48
CA VAL A 12 -33.84 9.16 -4.53
C VAL A 12 -32.42 9.36 -3.98
N ILE A 13 -31.99 8.48 -3.11
CA ILE A 13 -30.60 8.35 -2.67
C ILE A 13 -30.03 7.09 -3.32
N VAL A 14 -28.90 7.23 -4.00
CA VAL A 14 -28.17 6.10 -4.58
C VAL A 14 -27.01 5.73 -3.68
N VAL A 15 -26.84 4.44 -3.41
CA VAL A 15 -25.76 3.89 -2.61
C VAL A 15 -24.95 2.94 -3.48
N ILE A 16 -23.68 3.23 -3.65
CA ILE A 16 -22.73 2.39 -4.39
C ILE A 16 -22.00 1.49 -3.38
N ASN A 17 -22.28 0.20 -3.46
CA ASN A 17 -21.56 -0.85 -2.75
C ASN A 17 -20.79 -1.66 -3.80
N ALA A 18 -19.64 -1.13 -4.20
CA ALA A 18 -18.78 -1.72 -5.22
C ALA A 18 -17.31 -1.55 -4.83
N GLY A 19 -16.45 -2.50 -5.23
CA GLY A 19 -15.04 -2.51 -4.87
C GLY A 19 -14.16 -1.50 -5.62
N ALA A 20 -14.69 -0.85 -6.66
CA ALA A 20 -13.99 0.16 -7.45
C ALA A 20 -14.97 1.20 -7.99
N GLN A 21 -14.45 2.19 -8.73
CA GLN A 21 -15.26 3.19 -9.40
C GLN A 21 -16.22 2.53 -10.40
N VAL A 22 -17.41 3.08 -10.51
CA VAL A 22 -18.44 2.66 -11.47
C VAL A 22 -18.84 3.83 -12.36
N ASP A 23 -19.39 3.53 -13.54
CA ASP A 23 -19.96 4.55 -14.41
C ASP A 23 -21.16 5.22 -13.71
N LEU A 24 -21.06 6.54 -13.55
CA LEU A 24 -22.07 7.38 -12.91
C LEU A 24 -22.87 8.23 -13.92
N SER A 25 -22.82 7.93 -15.21
CA SER A 25 -23.56 8.66 -16.26
C SER A 25 -25.06 8.74 -16.00
N PHE A 26 -25.63 7.74 -15.32
CA PHE A 26 -27.04 7.72 -14.90
C PHE A 26 -27.41 8.93 -14.01
N MET A 27 -26.46 9.54 -13.30
CA MET A 27 -26.71 10.74 -12.47
C MET A 27 -27.17 11.93 -13.30
N ASP A 28 -26.77 11.98 -14.58
CA ASP A 28 -27.14 13.06 -15.52
C ASP A 28 -28.56 12.84 -16.08
N GLU A 29 -29.03 11.58 -16.11
CA GLU A 29 -30.32 11.20 -16.63
C GLU A 29 -31.46 11.44 -15.62
N PHE A 30 -31.20 11.21 -14.32
CA PHE A 30 -32.23 11.20 -13.26
C PHE A 30 -32.08 12.35 -12.28
N LYS A 31 -32.69 13.50 -12.55
CA LYS A 31 -32.61 14.73 -11.73
C LYS A 31 -33.23 14.60 -10.32
N ASN A 32 -33.97 13.55 -10.07
CA ASN A 32 -34.55 13.24 -8.76
C ASN A 32 -33.60 12.42 -7.86
N ILE A 33 -32.44 12.04 -8.32
CA ILE A 33 -31.36 11.57 -7.46
C ILE A 33 -30.80 12.78 -6.70
N LYS A 34 -30.95 12.79 -5.37
CA LYS A 34 -30.58 13.91 -4.49
C LYS A 34 -29.27 13.70 -3.76
N ALA A 35 -28.85 12.44 -3.58
CA ALA A 35 -27.59 12.11 -2.96
C ALA A 35 -27.01 10.83 -3.54
N LEU A 36 -25.68 10.76 -3.53
CA LEU A 36 -24.88 9.60 -3.88
C LEU A 36 -23.95 9.30 -2.69
N LEU A 37 -24.01 8.07 -2.18
CA LEU A 37 -23.07 7.56 -1.19
C LEU A 37 -22.26 6.43 -1.81
N THR A 38 -20.95 6.46 -1.65
CA THR A 38 -20.12 5.27 -1.85
C THR A 38 -19.76 4.68 -0.49
N ILE A 39 -20.06 3.40 -0.29
CA ILE A 39 -19.76 2.66 0.94
C ILE A 39 -18.79 1.52 0.69
N VAL A 40 -18.31 1.38 -0.52
CA VAL A 40 -17.40 0.34 -1.00
C VAL A 40 -17.83 -1.04 -0.46
N GLN A 41 -17.07 -1.65 0.45
CA GLN A 41 -17.43 -2.89 1.18
C GLN A 41 -17.14 -2.65 2.67
N PRO A 42 -18.18 -2.32 3.47
CA PRO A 42 -18.00 -1.65 4.76
C PRO A 42 -17.79 -2.60 5.95
N GLY A 43 -17.61 -3.91 5.72
CA GLY A 43 -17.44 -4.88 6.79
C GLY A 43 -18.74 -5.22 7.53
N MET A 44 -18.60 -5.88 8.68
CA MET A 44 -19.75 -6.47 9.40
C MET A 44 -20.70 -5.43 10.00
N GLU A 45 -20.21 -4.23 10.34
CA GLU A 45 -21.02 -3.13 10.92
C GLU A 45 -21.50 -2.13 9.87
N GLY A 46 -21.28 -2.41 8.59
CA GLY A 46 -21.58 -1.50 7.49
C GLY A 46 -23.05 -1.08 7.40
N GLY A 47 -23.97 -1.99 7.71
CA GLY A 47 -25.42 -1.69 7.74
C GLY A 47 -25.79 -0.68 8.84
N ASN A 48 -25.19 -0.82 10.03
CA ASN A 48 -25.40 0.10 11.14
C ASN A 48 -24.78 1.47 10.83
N ALA A 49 -23.55 1.51 10.32
CA ALA A 49 -22.88 2.75 9.94
C ALA A 49 -23.65 3.50 8.84
N PHE A 50 -24.14 2.79 7.83
CA PHE A 50 -24.99 3.36 6.79
C PHE A 50 -26.27 3.97 7.37
N ALA A 51 -26.98 3.25 8.24
CA ALA A 51 -28.21 3.74 8.88
C ALA A 51 -27.94 5.01 9.72
N ASP A 52 -26.83 5.05 10.45
CA ASP A 52 -26.44 6.19 11.27
C ASP A 52 -26.12 7.44 10.40
N VAL A 53 -25.49 7.26 9.24
CA VAL A 53 -25.22 8.35 8.29
C VAL A 53 -26.53 8.85 7.68
N VAL A 54 -27.35 7.96 7.10
CA VAL A 54 -28.58 8.36 6.39
C VAL A 54 -29.62 8.99 7.33
N SER A 55 -29.65 8.56 8.59
CA SER A 55 -30.54 9.16 9.60
C SER A 55 -30.05 10.51 10.15
N GLY A 56 -28.82 10.92 9.80
CA GLY A 56 -28.21 12.14 10.33
C GLY A 56 -27.66 12.01 11.76
N LYS A 57 -27.61 10.80 12.32
CA LYS A 57 -27.01 10.53 13.63
C LYS A 57 -25.48 10.73 13.62
N VAL A 58 -24.85 10.42 12.47
CA VAL A 58 -23.43 10.63 12.23
C VAL A 58 -23.26 11.52 11.01
N THR A 59 -22.46 12.57 11.15
CA THR A 59 -22.08 13.46 10.05
C THR A 59 -20.96 12.82 9.24
N PRO A 60 -21.14 12.58 7.91
CA PRO A 60 -20.08 12.02 7.08
C PRO A 60 -18.90 12.97 6.97
N SER A 61 -17.69 12.40 6.95
CA SER A 61 -16.42 13.15 6.84
C SER A 61 -15.38 12.40 6.00
N GLY A 62 -15.81 11.38 5.27
CA GLY A 62 -14.97 10.66 4.33
C GLY A 62 -14.66 11.49 3.08
N LYS A 63 -13.47 11.29 2.50
CA LYS A 63 -13.03 11.92 1.26
C LYS A 63 -12.54 10.85 0.30
N LEU A 64 -12.79 11.03 -1.01
CA LEU A 64 -12.31 10.11 -2.03
C LEU A 64 -10.77 10.06 -2.03
N THR A 65 -10.23 8.88 -2.21
CA THR A 65 -8.79 8.63 -2.39
C THR A 65 -8.44 8.32 -3.85
N ASP A 66 -9.43 8.52 -4.74
CA ASP A 66 -9.36 8.29 -6.16
C ASP A 66 -10.11 9.36 -6.93
N THR A 67 -9.63 9.66 -8.12
CA THR A 67 -10.30 10.54 -9.07
C THR A 67 -11.33 9.75 -9.88
N TRP A 68 -12.58 10.23 -9.88
CA TRP A 68 -13.67 9.63 -10.65
C TRP A 68 -13.89 10.42 -11.95
N ALA A 69 -13.47 9.86 -13.07
CA ALA A 69 -13.69 10.45 -14.39
C ALA A 69 -15.17 10.45 -14.78
N TYR A 70 -15.53 11.21 -15.82
CA TYR A 70 -16.87 11.14 -16.40
C TYR A 70 -17.13 9.83 -17.10
N LYS A 71 -16.11 9.27 -17.75
CA LYS A 71 -16.15 8.01 -18.47
C LYS A 71 -14.80 7.31 -18.44
N TYR A 72 -14.79 6.01 -18.69
CA TYR A 72 -13.59 5.20 -18.63
C TYR A 72 -12.49 5.65 -19.61
N GLU A 73 -12.88 6.09 -20.80
CA GLU A 73 -11.95 6.56 -21.84
C GLU A 73 -11.17 7.82 -21.46
N ASP A 74 -11.58 8.53 -20.41
CA ASP A 74 -10.86 9.68 -19.90
C ASP A 74 -9.59 9.32 -19.11
N TYR A 75 -9.41 8.05 -18.68
CA TYR A 75 -8.19 7.61 -18.02
C TYR A 75 -7.04 7.45 -19.01
N PRO A 76 -5.80 7.86 -18.64
CA PRO A 76 -4.68 7.94 -19.59
C PRO A 76 -4.25 6.58 -20.17
N ASN A 77 -4.58 5.49 -19.50
CA ASN A 77 -4.24 4.12 -19.88
C ASN A 77 -5.46 3.27 -20.27
N SER A 78 -6.62 3.90 -20.50
CA SER A 78 -7.88 3.19 -20.79
C SER A 78 -7.81 2.25 -21.99
N GLU A 79 -7.11 2.63 -23.05
CA GLU A 79 -7.00 1.82 -24.27
C GLU A 79 -5.97 0.68 -24.14
N THR A 80 -5.02 0.79 -23.21
CA THR A 80 -3.87 -0.11 -23.14
C THR A 80 -3.87 -0.99 -21.89
N PHE A 81 -4.73 -0.70 -20.91
CA PHE A 81 -4.78 -1.43 -19.66
C PHE A 81 -5.22 -2.89 -19.89
N SER A 82 -4.37 -3.82 -19.48
CA SER A 82 -4.63 -5.25 -19.46
C SER A 82 -5.21 -5.78 -20.79
N HIS A 83 -6.35 -6.47 -20.77
CA HIS A 83 -6.99 -7.07 -21.96
C HIS A 83 -7.52 -6.06 -22.98
N ASN A 84 -7.62 -4.76 -22.68
CA ASN A 84 -8.19 -3.76 -23.58
C ASN A 84 -7.42 -3.63 -24.90
N ASN A 85 -6.11 -3.86 -24.89
CA ASN A 85 -5.29 -3.89 -26.12
C ASN A 85 -5.06 -5.31 -26.67
N GLY A 86 -5.68 -6.34 -26.07
CA GLY A 86 -5.50 -7.74 -26.44
C GLY A 86 -4.17 -8.35 -25.97
N ASN A 87 -3.41 -7.67 -25.13
CA ASN A 87 -2.12 -8.14 -24.60
C ASN A 87 -2.10 -8.06 -23.06
N VAL A 88 -2.18 -9.21 -22.42
CA VAL A 88 -2.08 -9.34 -20.96
C VAL A 88 -0.68 -9.78 -20.49
N GLU A 89 0.23 -10.07 -21.43
CA GLU A 89 1.60 -10.52 -21.12
C GLU A 89 2.52 -9.36 -20.74
N THR A 90 2.20 -8.15 -21.24
CA THR A 90 3.04 -6.97 -21.03
C THR A 90 2.17 -5.76 -20.74
N GLU A 91 2.36 -5.19 -19.58
CA GLU A 91 1.69 -3.97 -19.13
C GLU A 91 2.66 -2.80 -19.22
N VAL A 92 2.48 -1.90 -20.18
CA VAL A 92 3.39 -0.78 -20.43
C VAL A 92 2.85 0.50 -19.79
N TYR A 93 3.62 1.08 -18.87
CA TYR A 93 3.22 2.23 -18.05
C TYR A 93 3.54 3.56 -18.76
N LYS A 94 2.91 3.78 -19.93
CA LYS A 94 3.15 4.96 -20.79
C LYS A 94 2.72 6.29 -20.17
N GLU A 95 1.80 6.25 -19.24
CA GLU A 95 1.37 7.44 -18.53
C GLU A 95 2.45 8.00 -17.60
N GLY A 96 3.52 7.24 -17.32
CA GLY A 96 4.61 7.69 -16.47
C GLY A 96 4.13 8.09 -15.09
N ILE A 97 4.55 9.27 -14.62
CA ILE A 97 4.14 9.80 -13.30
C ILE A 97 2.68 10.28 -13.25
N TYR A 98 1.96 10.24 -14.37
CA TYR A 98 0.62 10.82 -14.50
C TYR A 98 -0.47 9.79 -14.26
N VAL A 99 -0.66 9.39 -12.99
CA VAL A 99 -1.70 8.49 -12.53
C VAL A 99 -2.70 9.24 -11.66
N GLY A 100 -4.00 8.94 -11.82
CA GLY A 100 -5.06 9.54 -11.03
C GLY A 100 -5.08 11.07 -11.14
N TYR A 101 -5.25 11.77 -10.02
CA TYR A 101 -5.32 13.24 -10.01
C TYR A 101 -4.07 13.91 -10.63
N ARG A 102 -2.90 13.26 -10.56
CA ARG A 102 -1.67 13.79 -11.19
C ARG A 102 -1.84 13.95 -12.69
N TYR A 103 -2.60 13.06 -13.34
CA TYR A 103 -2.98 13.19 -14.73
C TYR A 103 -4.09 14.24 -14.92
N PHE A 104 -5.24 14.05 -14.28
CA PHE A 104 -6.42 14.87 -14.53
C PHE A 104 -6.18 16.36 -14.26
N ASP A 105 -5.48 16.68 -13.17
CA ASP A 105 -5.13 18.05 -12.78
C ASP A 105 -4.05 18.66 -13.68
N THR A 106 -3.05 17.85 -14.10
CA THR A 106 -1.95 18.36 -14.92
C THR A 106 -2.36 18.69 -16.35
N PHE A 107 -3.28 17.89 -16.90
CA PHE A 107 -3.73 18.02 -18.28
C PHE A 107 -5.11 18.71 -18.40
N ASP A 108 -5.61 19.27 -17.31
CA ASP A 108 -6.91 19.95 -17.24
C ASP A 108 -8.08 19.08 -17.76
N VAL A 109 -8.03 17.76 -17.50
CA VAL A 109 -9.10 16.84 -17.91
C VAL A 109 -10.25 16.92 -16.90
N PRO A 110 -11.48 17.23 -17.35
CA PRO A 110 -12.62 17.32 -16.45
C PRO A 110 -12.93 16.01 -15.75
N VAL A 111 -13.29 16.09 -14.46
CA VAL A 111 -13.63 14.92 -13.64
C VAL A 111 -15.02 15.08 -13.03
N ARG A 112 -15.68 13.96 -12.76
CA ARG A 112 -16.97 13.98 -12.06
C ARG A 112 -16.78 14.31 -10.59
N TYR A 113 -15.83 13.63 -9.93
CA TYR A 113 -15.39 13.92 -8.56
C TYR A 113 -13.87 13.82 -8.48
N GLY A 114 -13.23 14.87 -8.01
CA GLY A 114 -11.78 14.94 -7.90
C GLY A 114 -11.26 14.24 -6.64
N PHE A 115 -9.95 14.05 -6.61
CA PHE A 115 -9.21 13.53 -5.47
C PHE A 115 -9.44 14.40 -4.21
N GLY A 116 -9.65 13.75 -3.08
CA GLY A 116 -9.94 14.40 -1.81
C GLY A 116 -11.36 14.96 -1.65
N TYR A 117 -12.23 14.82 -2.68
CA TYR A 117 -13.59 15.31 -2.63
C TYR A 117 -14.47 14.49 -1.67
N GLY A 118 -15.35 15.17 -0.94
CA GLY A 118 -16.39 14.55 -0.12
C GLY A 118 -17.22 15.61 0.57
N LEU A 119 -18.55 15.39 0.65
CA LEU A 119 -19.49 16.26 1.31
C LEU A 119 -19.69 15.89 2.77
N SER A 120 -20.17 16.86 3.54
CA SER A 120 -20.56 16.72 4.94
C SER A 120 -21.99 17.26 5.14
N TYR A 121 -22.57 17.06 6.33
CA TYR A 121 -23.83 17.71 6.72
C TYR A 121 -23.59 19.09 7.36
N THR A 122 -22.34 19.49 7.50
CA THR A 122 -21.94 20.80 7.99
C THR A 122 -20.89 21.42 7.06
N GLU A 123 -20.57 22.68 7.26
CA GLU A 123 -19.60 23.43 6.45
C GLU A 123 -18.43 23.87 7.31
N PHE A 124 -17.23 23.88 6.70
CA PHE A 124 -16.01 24.30 7.36
C PHE A 124 -15.31 25.42 6.59
N GLU A 125 -14.77 26.36 7.33
CA GLU A 125 -13.86 27.38 6.83
C GLU A 125 -12.43 27.03 7.22
N ILE A 126 -11.50 27.03 6.24
CA ILE A 126 -10.08 26.88 6.47
C ILE A 126 -9.42 28.24 6.21
N SER A 127 -8.79 28.81 7.23
CA SER A 127 -8.29 30.18 7.24
C SER A 127 -6.99 30.31 8.07
N ASP A 128 -6.49 31.54 8.21
CA ASP A 128 -5.34 31.89 9.06
C ASP A 128 -4.10 31.01 8.81
N TYR A 129 -3.70 30.93 7.54
CA TYR A 129 -2.57 30.12 7.12
C TYR A 129 -1.24 30.69 7.62
N SER A 130 -0.33 29.81 8.07
CA SER A 130 1.05 30.18 8.38
C SER A 130 2.02 29.12 7.89
N LEU A 131 3.16 29.60 7.37
CA LEU A 131 4.29 28.78 6.96
C LEU A 131 5.51 29.16 7.79
N GLU A 132 6.22 28.17 8.30
CA GLU A 132 7.44 28.34 9.08
C GLU A 132 8.49 27.32 8.61
N SER A 133 9.74 27.75 8.45
CA SER A 133 10.86 26.81 8.33
C SER A 133 11.15 26.25 9.72
N VAL A 134 11.21 24.93 9.83
CA VAL A 134 11.67 24.25 11.04
C VAL A 134 13.01 23.56 10.77
N ASN A 135 13.69 23.15 11.83
CA ASN A 135 14.99 22.47 11.71
C ASN A 135 14.87 21.20 10.84
N ASP A 136 15.99 20.75 10.30
CA ASP A 136 16.13 19.52 9.52
C ASP A 136 15.39 19.49 8.18
N GLY A 137 15.25 20.64 7.51
CA GLY A 137 14.64 20.71 6.17
C GLY A 137 13.14 20.43 6.15
N LYS A 138 12.44 20.70 7.24
CA LYS A 138 10.99 20.60 7.33
C LYS A 138 10.33 21.97 7.22
N ILE A 139 9.13 21.97 6.65
CA ILE A 139 8.27 23.13 6.51
C ILE A 139 7.00 22.85 7.29
N LYS A 140 6.74 23.66 8.31
CA LYS A 140 5.51 23.58 9.09
C LYS A 140 4.45 24.45 8.46
N VAL A 141 3.32 23.86 8.13
CA VAL A 141 2.13 24.53 7.60
C VAL A 141 1.04 24.44 8.65
N SER A 142 0.44 25.56 9.00
CA SER A 142 -0.69 25.58 9.94
C SER A 142 -1.87 26.34 9.37
N ALA A 143 -3.08 25.92 9.74
CA ALA A 143 -4.33 26.60 9.41
C ALA A 143 -5.32 26.49 10.55
N GLN A 144 -6.26 27.43 10.62
CA GLN A 144 -7.44 27.36 11.47
C GLN A 144 -8.57 26.71 10.70
N VAL A 145 -9.17 25.65 11.26
CA VAL A 145 -10.40 25.03 10.74
C VAL A 145 -11.55 25.40 11.66
N LYS A 146 -12.61 25.98 11.13
CA LYS A 146 -13.81 26.38 11.88
C LYS A 146 -15.05 25.71 11.31
N ASN A 147 -15.85 25.11 12.15
CA ASN A 147 -17.18 24.65 11.76
C ASN A 147 -18.12 25.88 11.67
N ILE A 148 -18.52 26.24 10.45
CA ILE A 148 -19.41 27.37 10.18
C ILE A 148 -20.85 26.94 9.90
N GLY A 149 -21.13 25.64 9.91
CA GLY A 149 -22.46 25.08 9.70
C GLY A 149 -23.22 24.86 11.02
N GLU A 150 -24.28 24.03 10.96
CA GLU A 150 -25.27 23.90 12.03
C GLU A 150 -25.16 22.60 12.85
N VAL A 151 -24.36 21.61 12.38
CA VAL A 151 -24.20 20.33 13.08
C VAL A 151 -22.72 20.05 13.33
N SER A 152 -22.42 19.18 14.32
CA SER A 152 -21.07 18.76 14.61
C SER A 152 -20.51 17.91 13.48
N GLY A 153 -19.22 18.01 13.22
CA GLY A 153 -18.55 17.19 12.20
C GLY A 153 -17.03 17.30 12.26
N LYS A 154 -16.37 16.51 11.41
CA LYS A 154 -14.91 16.52 11.20
C LYS A 154 -14.58 16.96 9.79
N GLU A 155 -13.44 17.61 9.60
CA GLU A 155 -12.95 17.98 8.28
C GLU A 155 -11.53 17.43 8.05
N VAL A 156 -11.19 17.17 6.77
CA VAL A 156 -9.85 16.79 6.35
C VAL A 156 -9.16 17.98 5.74
N VAL A 157 -8.03 18.37 6.31
CA VAL A 157 -7.14 19.38 5.73
C VAL A 157 -6.11 18.67 4.88
N GLN A 158 -6.00 19.06 3.62
CA GLN A 158 -5.09 18.50 2.63
C GLN A 158 -4.11 19.59 2.16
N ILE A 159 -2.82 19.27 2.16
CA ILE A 159 -1.77 20.16 1.70
C ILE A 159 -1.16 19.59 0.44
N TYR A 160 -1.18 20.39 -0.62
CA TYR A 160 -0.58 20.06 -1.91
C TYR A 160 0.59 20.99 -2.19
N VAL A 161 1.52 20.51 -3.00
CA VAL A 161 2.66 21.30 -3.48
C VAL A 161 2.66 21.33 -5.00
N SER A 162 2.70 22.53 -5.57
CA SER A 162 3.05 22.72 -6.98
C SER A 162 4.57 22.83 -7.11
N LEU A 163 5.15 21.99 -7.96
CA LEU A 163 6.60 21.83 -8.05
C LEU A 163 7.24 22.89 -8.97
N SER A 164 8.51 23.20 -8.75
CA SER A 164 9.27 24.14 -9.57
C SER A 164 9.44 23.65 -11.00
N GLY A 165 9.45 24.57 -11.96
CA GLY A 165 9.76 24.29 -13.35
C GLY A 165 11.27 24.12 -13.54
N GLY A 166 11.69 22.89 -13.81
CA GLY A 166 13.08 22.54 -14.04
C GLY A 166 13.29 21.77 -15.33
N ILE A 167 14.20 20.81 -15.31
CA ILE A 167 14.51 19.94 -16.45
C ILE A 167 13.58 18.73 -16.48
N LEU A 168 13.17 18.25 -15.27
CA LEU A 168 12.32 17.08 -15.15
C LEU A 168 10.84 17.42 -15.35
N GLU A 169 10.09 16.50 -15.94
CA GLU A 169 8.62 16.58 -15.96
C GLU A 169 8.06 16.64 -14.52
N LYS A 170 6.96 17.36 -14.34
CA LYS A 170 6.31 17.51 -13.02
C LYS A 170 4.80 17.49 -13.15
N GLU A 171 4.14 16.81 -12.26
CA GLU A 171 2.70 16.98 -12.04
C GLU A 171 2.36 18.41 -11.56
N ALA A 172 1.14 18.87 -11.82
CA ALA A 172 0.70 20.21 -11.41
C ALA A 172 0.67 20.36 -9.88
N HIS A 173 0.11 19.37 -9.20
CA HIS A 173 0.09 19.30 -7.73
C HIS A 173 0.44 17.90 -7.24
N ARG A 174 1.11 17.84 -6.09
CA ARG A 174 1.44 16.62 -5.33
C ARG A 174 0.91 16.76 -3.91
N LEU A 175 0.18 15.76 -3.42
CA LEU A 175 -0.19 15.71 -2.00
C LEU A 175 1.08 15.55 -1.16
N ALA A 176 1.25 16.44 -0.18
CA ALA A 176 2.44 16.46 0.69
C ALA A 176 2.10 16.18 2.15
N ALA A 177 0.91 16.51 2.62
CA ALA A 177 0.47 16.21 3.97
C ALA A 177 -1.07 16.28 4.08
N TYR A 178 -1.62 15.62 5.08
CA TYR A 178 -3.02 15.74 5.44
C TYR A 178 -3.22 15.51 6.94
N ALA A 179 -4.33 16.03 7.47
CA ALA A 179 -4.81 15.69 8.81
C ALA A 179 -6.32 15.81 8.89
N LYS A 180 -6.92 15.02 9.78
CA LYS A 180 -8.35 15.12 10.12
C LYS A 180 -8.52 15.82 11.47
N THR A 181 -9.46 16.77 11.54
CA THR A 181 -9.78 17.47 12.79
C THR A 181 -10.42 16.51 13.81
N SER A 182 -10.41 16.91 15.06
CA SER A 182 -11.38 16.42 16.04
C SER A 182 -12.81 16.76 15.59
N GLU A 183 -13.81 16.21 16.27
CA GLU A 183 -15.19 16.62 16.04
C GLU A 183 -15.43 18.05 16.55
N LEU A 184 -15.78 18.95 15.64
CA LEU A 184 -16.03 20.37 15.93
C LEU A 184 -17.54 20.63 15.95
N LYS A 185 -18.02 21.22 17.04
CA LYS A 185 -19.40 21.71 17.14
C LYS A 185 -19.59 23.01 16.32
N PRO A 186 -20.82 23.39 16.00
CA PRO A 186 -21.11 24.68 15.37
C PRO A 186 -20.40 25.85 16.06
N GLY A 187 -19.60 26.59 15.29
CA GLY A 187 -18.79 27.71 15.76
C GLY A 187 -17.45 27.35 16.41
N GLU A 188 -17.18 26.09 16.73
CA GLU A 188 -15.88 25.66 17.26
C GLU A 188 -14.79 25.68 16.18
N SER A 189 -13.56 25.87 16.61
CA SER A 189 -12.38 25.92 15.75
C SER A 189 -11.24 25.09 16.31
N GLU A 190 -10.43 24.54 15.41
CA GLU A 190 -9.20 23.82 15.72
C GLU A 190 -8.04 24.34 14.86
N LYS A 191 -6.86 24.51 15.46
CA LYS A 191 -5.64 24.77 14.71
C LYS A 191 -5.02 23.45 14.29
N VAL A 192 -4.97 23.20 12.98
CA VAL A 192 -4.26 22.07 12.38
C VAL A 192 -2.85 22.52 12.02
N SER A 193 -1.85 21.71 12.37
CA SER A 193 -0.45 21.94 12.02
C SER A 193 0.17 20.67 11.47
N LEU A 194 0.76 20.76 10.28
CA LEU A 194 1.37 19.67 9.55
C LEU A 194 2.81 20.00 9.17
N GLU A 195 3.66 19.02 9.09
CA GLU A 195 5.04 19.17 8.62
C GLU A 195 5.20 18.51 7.27
N ILE A 196 5.79 19.23 6.33
CA ILE A 196 6.20 18.72 5.03
C ILE A 196 7.72 18.55 5.07
N SER A 197 8.21 17.36 4.79
CA SER A 197 9.63 17.12 4.58
C SER A 197 10.05 17.62 3.19
N VAL A 198 11.23 18.23 3.09
CA VAL A 198 11.79 18.62 1.78
C VAL A 198 12.01 17.42 0.85
N ASP A 199 12.23 16.20 1.40
CA ASP A 199 12.28 14.96 0.63
C ASP A 199 11.02 14.74 -0.23
N GLN A 200 9.84 15.17 0.25
CA GLN A 200 8.58 15.07 -0.49
C GLN A 200 8.49 16.01 -1.70
N LEU A 201 9.36 17.01 -1.76
CA LEU A 201 9.47 17.96 -2.89
C LEU A 201 10.43 17.49 -3.97
N THR A 202 11.21 16.43 -3.71
CA THR A 202 12.20 15.91 -4.65
C THR A 202 11.57 15.16 -5.82
N SER A 203 12.30 15.07 -6.91
CA SER A 203 11.99 14.20 -8.05
C SER A 203 13.20 13.35 -8.41
N TYR A 204 12.96 12.20 -9.02
CA TYR A 204 14.04 11.28 -9.38
C TYR A 204 14.60 11.60 -10.77
N ASP A 205 15.89 11.81 -10.84
CA ASP A 205 16.65 11.97 -12.10
C ASP A 205 17.35 10.67 -12.48
N GLU A 206 16.82 9.98 -13.46
CA GLU A 206 17.39 8.71 -13.94
C GLU A 206 18.80 8.85 -14.53
N LYS A 207 19.10 10.00 -15.15
CA LYS A 207 20.42 10.23 -15.77
C LYS A 207 21.51 10.36 -14.73
N ARG A 208 21.18 10.89 -13.57
CA ARG A 208 22.09 11.07 -12.44
C ARG A 208 21.96 9.99 -11.39
N ALA A 209 20.96 9.12 -11.52
CA ALA A 209 20.55 8.14 -10.50
C ALA A 209 20.42 8.79 -9.11
N ALA A 210 19.65 9.86 -9.03
CA ALA A 210 19.58 10.68 -7.82
C ALA A 210 18.21 11.31 -7.60
N TRP A 211 17.83 11.45 -6.33
CA TRP A 211 16.75 12.34 -5.93
C TRP A 211 17.27 13.77 -5.90
N ILE A 212 16.60 14.66 -6.60
CA ILE A 212 17.02 16.07 -6.72
C ILE A 212 15.88 16.99 -6.30
N LEU A 213 16.26 18.14 -5.77
CA LEU A 213 15.38 19.27 -5.55
C LEU A 213 15.84 20.37 -6.51
N GLU A 214 15.07 20.66 -7.55
CA GLU A 214 15.42 21.67 -8.54
C GLU A 214 15.20 23.07 -7.96
N ASN A 215 16.01 24.03 -8.36
CA ASN A 215 15.84 25.43 -7.91
C ASN A 215 14.56 26.04 -8.48
N GLY A 216 13.96 26.98 -7.73
CA GLY A 216 12.74 27.65 -8.14
C GLY A 216 11.74 27.84 -7.02
N PHE A 217 10.49 28.08 -7.40
CA PHE A 217 9.39 28.31 -6.48
C PHE A 217 8.48 27.09 -6.39
N TYR A 218 8.20 26.64 -5.16
CA TYR A 218 7.28 25.59 -4.81
C TYR A 218 6.07 26.20 -4.11
N GLY A 219 4.91 26.20 -4.76
CA GLY A 219 3.67 26.72 -4.17
C GLY A 219 3.10 25.74 -3.13
N ILE A 220 2.70 26.24 -1.99
CA ILE A 220 2.01 25.47 -0.95
C ILE A 220 0.51 25.78 -1.01
N TRP A 221 -0.29 24.75 -1.26
CA TRP A 221 -1.73 24.85 -1.44
C TRP A 221 -2.45 24.12 -0.32
N ILE A 222 -3.53 24.68 0.21
CA ILE A 222 -4.29 24.08 1.30
C ILE A 222 -5.79 24.11 1.01
N GLY A 223 -6.46 23.01 1.29
CA GLY A 223 -7.90 22.87 1.11
C GLY A 223 -8.45 21.63 1.79
N ASN A 224 -9.73 21.33 1.56
CA ASN A 224 -10.37 20.08 1.97
C ASN A 224 -10.57 19.10 0.80
N SER A 225 -10.03 19.45 -0.36
CA SER A 225 -9.92 18.63 -1.57
C SER A 225 -8.93 19.32 -2.51
N LEU A 226 -8.43 18.62 -3.53
CA LEU A 226 -7.56 19.23 -4.55
C LEU A 226 -8.25 20.43 -5.24
N ALA A 227 -9.49 20.26 -5.66
CA ALA A 227 -10.25 21.31 -6.36
C ALA A 227 -10.54 22.56 -5.51
N SER A 228 -10.55 22.43 -4.16
CA SER A 228 -10.77 23.56 -3.24
C SER A 228 -9.47 24.17 -2.74
N ALA A 229 -8.32 23.56 -3.04
CA ALA A 229 -7.03 24.01 -2.54
C ALA A 229 -6.68 25.42 -3.06
N LYS A 230 -6.19 26.26 -2.14
CA LYS A 230 -5.77 27.64 -2.42
C LYS A 230 -4.31 27.80 -2.07
N LEU A 231 -3.60 28.58 -2.89
CA LEU A 231 -2.22 28.96 -2.58
C LEU A 231 -2.18 29.73 -1.25
N CYS A 232 -1.45 29.21 -0.27
CA CYS A 232 -1.33 29.82 1.05
C CYS A 232 0.09 30.34 1.35
N GLY A 233 1.04 30.04 0.45
CA GLY A 233 2.43 30.47 0.56
C GLY A 233 3.32 29.70 -0.37
N GLY A 234 4.62 29.73 -0.13
CA GLY A 234 5.56 28.99 -0.95
C GLY A 234 6.90 28.75 -0.30
N VAL A 235 7.69 27.97 -0.98
CA VAL A 235 9.09 27.70 -0.68
C VAL A 235 9.93 28.09 -1.87
N LYS A 236 11.01 28.82 -1.68
CA LYS A 236 11.93 29.23 -2.75
C LYS A 236 13.31 28.68 -2.49
N LEU A 237 13.83 27.90 -3.44
CA LEU A 237 15.17 27.34 -3.38
C LEU A 237 16.10 28.09 -4.33
N ASP A 238 17.24 28.53 -3.81
CA ASP A 238 18.21 29.38 -4.55
C ASP A 238 18.98 28.61 -5.63
N LYS A 239 19.33 27.35 -5.40
CA LYS A 239 20.07 26.49 -6.33
C LYS A 239 19.62 25.05 -6.18
N GLU A 240 19.78 24.26 -7.25
CA GLU A 240 19.51 22.82 -7.23
C GLU A 240 20.32 22.12 -6.11
N VAL A 241 19.66 21.13 -5.48
CA VAL A 241 20.26 20.23 -4.48
C VAL A 241 20.19 18.81 -5.00
N LEU A 242 21.32 18.12 -5.04
CA LEU A 242 21.35 16.68 -5.12
C LEU A 242 21.06 16.14 -3.71
N PHE A 243 19.82 15.73 -3.47
CA PHE A 243 19.33 15.38 -2.14
C PHE A 243 19.84 14.01 -1.68
N ARG A 244 19.65 12.98 -2.55
CA ARG A 244 20.10 11.61 -2.28
C ARG A 244 20.69 10.97 -3.52
N GLN A 245 21.92 10.46 -3.43
CA GLN A 245 22.57 9.67 -4.48
C GLN A 245 22.30 8.20 -4.28
N VAL A 246 21.74 7.56 -5.29
CA VAL A 246 21.43 6.12 -5.35
C VAL A 246 22.01 5.50 -6.62
N LYS A 247 21.56 4.29 -6.97
CA LYS A 247 21.80 3.62 -8.26
C LYS A 247 20.48 3.49 -9.02
N ASN A 248 20.55 3.42 -10.35
CA ASN A 248 19.45 2.87 -11.13
C ASN A 248 19.44 1.35 -10.96
N LEU A 249 18.28 0.82 -10.59
CA LEU A 249 18.10 -0.58 -10.22
C LEU A 249 17.25 -1.36 -11.24
N PHE A 250 16.41 -0.67 -12.02
CA PHE A 250 15.39 -1.31 -12.85
C PHE A 250 15.52 -0.92 -14.32
N PRO A 251 16.64 -1.29 -15.00
CA PRO A 251 16.90 -0.87 -16.37
C PRO A 251 15.84 -1.41 -17.33
N LEU A 252 15.34 -0.54 -18.18
CA LEU A 252 14.46 -0.92 -19.27
C LEU A 252 15.24 -1.73 -20.34
N LYS A 253 14.63 -2.80 -20.85
CA LYS A 253 15.16 -3.58 -21.98
C LYS A 253 14.89 -2.94 -23.34
N GLN A 254 13.97 -1.99 -23.39
CA GLN A 254 13.56 -1.25 -24.58
C GLN A 254 13.27 0.19 -24.22
N GLU A 255 13.31 1.10 -25.19
CA GLU A 255 12.89 2.48 -24.97
C GLU A 255 11.41 2.53 -24.62
N LEU A 256 11.06 3.33 -23.62
CA LEU A 256 9.71 3.64 -23.20
C LEU A 256 9.46 5.12 -23.43
N GLU A 257 8.52 5.42 -24.32
CA GLU A 257 8.04 6.78 -24.52
C GLU A 257 6.89 7.03 -23.53
N GLU A 258 7.17 7.83 -22.51
CA GLU A 258 6.20 8.23 -21.52
C GLU A 258 5.47 9.52 -21.93
N MET A 259 4.29 9.72 -21.36
CA MET A 259 3.51 10.94 -21.53
C MET A 259 4.28 12.15 -21.00
N VAL A 260 4.26 13.23 -21.76
CA VAL A 260 4.88 14.51 -21.41
C VAL A 260 3.91 15.65 -21.63
N GLN A 261 4.08 16.72 -20.85
CA GLN A 261 3.35 17.96 -21.06
C GLN A 261 3.92 18.77 -22.23
N GLU A 262 3.16 19.78 -22.67
CA GLU A 262 3.71 20.79 -23.57
C GLU A 262 4.88 21.52 -22.87
N ALA A 263 5.94 21.73 -23.65
CA ALA A 263 7.15 22.37 -23.15
C ALA A 263 6.86 23.76 -22.53
N GLY A 264 7.30 23.94 -21.31
CA GLY A 264 7.16 25.20 -20.57
C GLY A 264 5.92 25.29 -19.67
N ASN A 265 4.98 24.33 -19.70
CA ASN A 265 3.79 24.35 -18.85
C ASN A 265 4.12 24.39 -17.37
N THR A 266 5.04 23.55 -16.92
CA THR A 266 5.48 23.55 -15.51
C THR A 266 6.08 24.88 -15.09
N THR A 267 6.96 25.46 -15.93
CA THR A 267 7.54 26.79 -15.69
C THR A 267 6.50 27.91 -15.67
N ALA A 268 5.47 27.80 -16.53
CA ALA A 268 4.37 28.77 -16.54
C ALA A 268 3.54 28.69 -15.26
N ARG A 269 3.24 27.49 -14.77
CA ARG A 269 2.53 27.27 -13.49
C ARG A 269 3.35 27.78 -12.31
N GLU A 270 4.64 27.47 -12.25
CA GLU A 270 5.54 28.00 -11.22
C GLU A 270 5.50 29.53 -11.16
N ARG A 271 5.68 30.20 -12.32
CA ARG A 271 5.64 31.67 -12.38
C ARG A 271 4.30 32.25 -11.97
N ALA A 272 3.20 31.62 -12.34
CA ALA A 272 1.87 32.04 -11.95
C ALA A 272 1.68 31.95 -10.43
N ALA A 273 2.10 30.84 -9.81
CA ALA A 273 2.03 30.66 -8.37
C ALA A 273 2.93 31.66 -7.62
N GLU A 274 4.16 31.89 -8.09
CA GLU A 274 5.06 32.90 -7.50
C GLU A 274 4.50 34.33 -7.62
N GLN A 275 3.96 34.70 -8.78
CA GLN A 275 3.32 36.01 -8.97
C GLN A 275 2.08 36.19 -8.09
N GLN A 276 1.29 35.12 -7.92
CA GLN A 276 0.13 35.15 -7.01
C GLN A 276 0.60 35.34 -5.57
N ALA A 277 1.60 34.58 -5.11
CA ALA A 277 2.16 34.74 -3.77
C ALA A 277 2.66 36.16 -3.50
N GLN A 278 3.35 36.77 -4.47
CA GLN A 278 3.80 38.15 -4.38
C GLN A 278 2.64 39.14 -4.35
N LYS A 279 1.65 38.99 -5.22
CA LYS A 279 0.48 39.88 -5.31
C LYS A 279 -0.36 39.85 -4.03
N GLU A 280 -0.52 38.67 -3.43
CA GLU A 280 -1.31 38.46 -2.22
C GLU A 280 -0.48 38.63 -0.95
N ASN A 281 0.82 38.95 -1.07
CA ASN A 281 1.78 39.09 0.04
C ASN A 281 1.82 37.86 0.96
N LEU A 282 1.82 36.66 0.35
CA LEU A 282 1.88 35.40 1.09
C LEU A 282 3.30 35.14 1.60
N THR A 283 3.38 34.32 2.65
CA THR A 283 4.67 33.93 3.23
C THR A 283 5.44 33.02 2.29
N VAL A 284 6.71 33.36 2.03
CA VAL A 284 7.64 32.53 1.26
C VAL A 284 8.82 32.16 2.17
N VAL A 285 9.04 30.85 2.32
CA VAL A 285 10.19 30.30 3.07
C VAL A 285 11.36 30.17 2.11
N GLU A 286 12.46 30.86 2.40
CA GLU A 286 13.70 30.74 1.61
C GLU A 286 14.52 29.54 2.08
N LEU A 287 14.88 28.65 1.15
CA LEU A 287 15.80 27.54 1.35
C LEU A 287 17.09 27.78 0.57
N HIS A 288 18.20 27.40 1.17
CA HIS A 288 19.50 27.56 0.53
C HIS A 288 20.16 26.19 0.32
N ALA A 289 20.64 25.95 -0.89
CA ALA A 289 21.29 24.68 -1.25
C ALA A 289 22.47 24.32 -0.33
N LYS A 290 23.16 25.32 0.22
CA LYS A 290 24.27 25.14 1.17
C LYS A 290 23.86 24.50 2.50
N ASP A 291 22.56 24.53 2.86
CA ASP A 291 22.03 23.99 4.10
C ASP A 291 21.70 22.51 4.00
N PHE A 292 21.81 21.93 2.81
CA PHE A 292 21.56 20.52 2.54
C PHE A 292 22.87 19.77 2.32
N THR A 293 22.90 18.54 2.83
CA THR A 293 23.99 17.59 2.58
C THR A 293 23.45 16.44 1.76
N THR A 294 24.17 16.05 0.71
CA THR A 294 23.79 14.89 -0.09
C THR A 294 23.94 13.61 0.73
N GLU A 295 22.86 12.88 0.86
CA GLU A 295 22.91 11.50 1.35
C GLU A 295 23.44 10.60 0.24
N VAL A 296 24.44 9.77 0.54
CA VAL A 296 24.95 8.74 -0.39
C VAL A 296 24.63 7.36 0.16
N VAL A 297 23.81 6.61 -0.57
CA VAL A 297 23.42 5.26 -0.14
C VAL A 297 24.55 4.27 -0.36
N GLU A 298 24.88 3.52 0.69
CA GLU A 298 25.85 2.42 0.63
C GLU A 298 25.12 1.09 0.37
N TYR A 299 25.56 0.37 -0.67
CA TYR A 299 24.97 -0.92 -1.04
C TYR A 299 25.81 -2.08 -0.50
N LYS A 300 25.26 -2.82 0.46
CA LYS A 300 25.85 -4.02 1.04
C LYS A 300 25.32 -5.25 0.31
N LYS A 301 26.13 -6.29 0.23
CA LYS A 301 25.69 -7.57 -0.31
C LYS A 301 24.63 -8.22 0.60
N ASN A 302 23.72 -9.00 0.01
CA ASN A 302 22.67 -9.71 0.73
C ASN A 302 23.20 -10.51 1.92
N ASN A 303 24.31 -11.25 1.74
CA ASN A 303 24.95 -12.06 2.79
C ASN A 303 25.66 -11.27 3.90
N ALA A 304 25.53 -9.94 3.91
CA ALA A 304 26.03 -9.07 4.99
C ALA A 304 24.89 -8.31 5.70
N LEU A 305 23.60 -8.62 5.39
CA LEU A 305 22.43 -7.93 5.90
C LEU A 305 21.62 -8.87 6.82
N TYR A 306 22.11 -9.08 8.04
CA TYR A 306 21.47 -9.92 9.06
C TYR A 306 21.89 -9.46 10.48
N GLU A 307 21.14 -9.91 11.49
CA GLU A 307 21.53 -9.74 12.90
C GLU A 307 22.53 -10.83 13.32
N LYS A 308 23.57 -10.45 14.05
CA LYS A 308 24.69 -11.36 14.39
C LYS A 308 24.20 -12.58 15.19
N GLU A 309 23.36 -12.37 16.18
CA GLU A 309 22.83 -13.41 17.05
C GLU A 309 22.02 -14.46 16.26
N ALA A 310 21.25 -14.00 15.27
CA ALA A 310 20.53 -14.89 14.38
C ALA A 310 21.47 -15.71 13.49
N MET A 311 22.55 -15.11 12.99
CA MET A 311 23.55 -15.84 12.23
C MET A 311 24.30 -16.86 13.09
N ASP A 312 24.64 -16.53 14.34
CA ASP A 312 25.26 -17.46 15.28
C ASP A 312 24.39 -18.73 15.52
N PHE A 313 23.06 -18.56 15.54
CA PHE A 313 22.12 -19.69 15.58
C PHE A 313 22.09 -20.46 14.24
N VAL A 314 21.98 -19.75 13.13
CA VAL A 314 21.93 -20.32 11.77
C VAL A 314 23.18 -21.17 11.47
N ASP A 315 24.35 -20.80 11.99
CA ASP A 315 25.58 -21.56 11.86
C ASP A 315 25.54 -22.92 12.59
N THR A 316 24.57 -23.17 13.44
CA THR A 316 24.34 -24.47 14.10
C THR A 316 23.45 -25.41 13.28
N LEU A 317 22.81 -24.89 12.21
CA LEU A 317 21.88 -25.64 11.38
C LEU A 317 22.62 -26.43 10.29
N SER A 318 22.11 -27.61 9.96
CA SER A 318 22.52 -28.39 8.80
C SER A 318 22.02 -27.73 7.49
N GLU A 319 22.61 -28.11 6.37
CA GLU A 319 22.18 -27.64 5.05
C GLU A 319 20.69 -27.97 4.78
N GLU A 320 20.24 -29.17 5.16
CA GLU A 320 18.84 -29.59 4.99
C GLU A 320 17.89 -28.73 5.87
N GLU A 321 18.25 -28.42 7.11
CA GLU A 321 17.44 -27.53 7.97
C GLU A 321 17.39 -26.10 7.41
N LEU A 322 18.46 -25.63 6.78
CA LEU A 322 18.46 -24.31 6.10
C LEU A 322 17.52 -24.30 4.91
N ILE A 323 17.52 -25.37 4.10
CA ILE A 323 16.63 -25.54 2.97
C ILE A 323 15.18 -25.63 3.43
N ASP A 324 14.91 -26.41 4.47
CA ASP A 324 13.58 -26.57 5.03
C ASP A 324 13.03 -25.22 5.55
N LEU A 325 13.84 -24.45 6.28
CA LEU A 325 13.43 -23.13 6.79
C LEU A 325 13.22 -22.08 5.71
N ALA A 326 13.84 -22.23 4.54
CA ALA A 326 13.68 -21.30 3.41
C ALA A 326 12.31 -21.41 2.71
N ALA A 327 11.52 -22.43 3.06
CA ALA A 327 10.17 -22.63 2.55
C ALA A 327 9.18 -22.81 3.71
N GLY A 328 7.90 -22.52 3.45
CA GLY A 328 6.84 -22.84 4.40
C GLY A 328 6.74 -24.33 4.66
N ASP A 329 6.09 -24.70 5.76
CA ASP A 329 5.89 -26.13 6.10
C ASP A 329 4.79 -26.73 5.21
N PRO A 330 5.11 -27.61 4.25
CA PRO A 330 4.11 -28.20 3.37
C PRO A 330 3.20 -29.20 4.11
N GLY A 331 3.50 -29.56 5.35
CA GLY A 331 2.75 -30.51 6.14
C GLY A 331 2.64 -31.87 5.46
N LYS A 332 1.42 -32.42 5.44
CA LYS A 332 1.10 -33.65 4.71
C LYS A 332 0.55 -33.40 3.30
N ALA A 333 0.33 -32.15 2.93
CA ALA A 333 -0.16 -31.78 1.60
C ALA A 333 0.99 -31.79 0.60
N GLN A 334 0.85 -32.55 -0.50
CA GLN A 334 1.88 -32.67 -1.53
C GLN A 334 1.79 -31.57 -2.62
N GLY A 335 0.99 -30.53 -2.44
CA GLY A 335 0.81 -29.45 -3.41
C GLY A 335 0.22 -28.23 -2.76
N GLY A 336 0.51 -27.06 -3.35
CA GLY A 336 0.14 -25.77 -2.80
C GLY A 336 -1.34 -25.62 -2.50
N ASN A 337 -1.66 -25.47 -1.24
CA ASN A 337 -3.00 -25.13 -0.78
C ASN A 337 -3.12 -23.61 -0.77
N LEU A 338 -3.56 -23.04 -1.88
CA LEU A 338 -3.75 -21.62 -2.01
C LEU A 338 -4.65 -21.09 -0.87
N GLY A 339 -4.08 -20.24 -0.03
CA GLY A 339 -4.80 -19.55 1.04
C GLY A 339 -5.24 -20.38 2.25
N ALA A 340 -4.87 -21.67 2.36
CA ALA A 340 -5.26 -22.54 3.48
C ALA A 340 -4.20 -23.62 3.80
N ALA A 341 -2.92 -23.27 3.77
CA ALA A 341 -1.81 -24.19 4.02
C ALA A 341 -1.44 -24.33 5.50
N GLY A 342 -2.13 -23.65 6.41
CA GLY A 342 -1.84 -23.70 7.84
C GLY A 342 -2.16 -25.05 8.48
N ILE A 343 -1.34 -25.45 9.45
CA ILE A 343 -1.38 -26.75 10.11
C ILE A 343 -1.93 -26.63 11.52
N SER A 344 -1.42 -25.67 12.31
CA SER A 344 -1.78 -25.51 13.72
C SER A 344 -3.01 -24.63 13.95
N VAL A 345 -3.27 -23.68 13.04
CA VAL A 345 -4.45 -22.82 13.07
C VAL A 345 -5.30 -23.08 11.82
N PRO A 346 -6.46 -23.75 11.95
CA PRO A 346 -7.29 -24.12 10.81
C PRO A 346 -7.71 -22.93 9.96
N GLY A 347 -7.43 -23.00 8.66
CA GLY A 347 -7.73 -21.95 7.70
C GLY A 347 -6.70 -20.82 7.64
N SER A 348 -5.62 -20.87 8.42
CA SER A 348 -4.49 -19.96 8.22
C SER A 348 -3.80 -20.23 6.88
N ALA A 349 -3.15 -19.20 6.35
CA ALA A 349 -2.58 -19.24 5.01
C ALA A 349 -1.34 -20.14 4.91
N GLY A 350 -0.59 -20.29 6.00
CA GLY A 350 0.60 -21.13 6.06
C GLY A 350 1.36 -20.94 7.36
N GLU A 351 2.45 -21.66 7.49
CA GLU A 351 3.34 -21.63 8.66
C GLU A 351 4.80 -21.75 8.20
N THR A 352 5.74 -21.26 9.02
CA THR A 352 7.16 -21.54 8.81
C THR A 352 7.49 -22.98 9.19
N HIS A 353 8.53 -23.53 8.58
CA HIS A 353 8.88 -24.94 8.74
C HIS A 353 9.28 -25.28 10.18
N ARG A 354 8.91 -26.49 10.65
CA ARG A 354 9.07 -26.96 12.05
C ARG A 354 10.36 -27.73 12.31
N CYS A 355 11.29 -27.79 11.33
CA CYS A 355 12.48 -28.63 11.42
C CYS A 355 13.45 -28.30 12.57
N ALA A 356 13.38 -27.09 13.14
CA ALA A 356 14.29 -26.62 14.19
C ALA A 356 13.60 -26.38 15.56
N ILE A 357 12.41 -26.94 15.78
CA ILE A 357 11.69 -26.80 17.09
C ILE A 357 12.51 -27.38 18.24
N ASP A 358 13.16 -28.51 18.03
CA ASP A 358 14.03 -29.18 19.02
C ASP A 358 15.28 -28.34 19.37
N LYS A 359 15.65 -27.39 18.51
CA LYS A 359 16.72 -26.42 18.74
C LYS A 359 16.20 -25.09 19.35
N GLY A 360 14.89 -25.01 19.65
CA GLY A 360 14.26 -23.85 20.28
C GLY A 360 13.78 -22.78 19.30
N LEU A 361 13.71 -23.06 17.99
CA LEU A 361 13.11 -22.16 17.01
C LEU A 361 11.64 -22.52 16.81
N ALA A 362 10.72 -21.62 17.18
CA ALA A 362 9.29 -21.81 16.98
C ALA A 362 8.90 -21.75 15.51
N SER A 363 7.77 -22.36 15.15
CA SER A 363 7.06 -22.08 13.90
C SER A 363 6.08 -20.92 14.12
N ILE A 364 5.95 -20.04 13.16
CA ILE A 364 5.01 -18.92 13.20
C ILE A 364 3.88 -19.10 12.18
N VAL A 365 2.69 -18.63 12.54
CA VAL A 365 1.46 -18.77 11.75
C VAL A 365 1.19 -17.49 10.97
N LEU A 366 0.86 -17.64 9.68
CA LEU A 366 0.52 -16.58 8.76
C LEU A 366 -0.97 -16.69 8.38
N ALA A 367 -1.75 -15.62 8.56
CA ALA A 367 -3.15 -15.57 8.15
C ALA A 367 -3.38 -14.47 7.12
N ASP A 368 -4.14 -14.81 6.08
CA ASP A 368 -4.54 -13.85 5.05
C ASP A 368 -5.80 -13.07 5.47
N GLY A 369 -6.25 -12.14 4.65
CA GLY A 369 -7.49 -11.38 4.77
C GLY A 369 -7.29 -9.89 5.00
N PRO A 370 -7.07 -9.09 3.93
CA PRO A 370 -6.95 -7.63 4.05
C PRO A 370 -8.18 -6.92 4.62
N ALA A 371 -9.34 -7.58 4.60
CA ALA A 371 -10.59 -7.09 5.21
C ALA A 371 -10.90 -7.78 6.57
N GLY A 372 -9.87 -8.17 7.33
CA GLY A 372 -9.93 -8.91 8.59
C GLY A 372 -9.33 -10.32 8.47
N LEU A 373 -8.93 -10.91 9.59
CA LEU A 373 -8.32 -12.25 9.58
C LEU A 373 -9.23 -13.28 8.89
N ARG A 374 -8.65 -14.05 7.96
CA ARG A 374 -9.35 -15.12 7.27
C ARG A 374 -8.91 -16.47 7.81
N LEU A 375 -9.73 -17.03 8.69
CA LEU A 375 -9.58 -18.37 9.26
C LEU A 375 -10.81 -19.21 8.93
N MET A 376 -10.74 -20.53 9.14
CA MET A 376 -11.92 -21.36 9.06
C MET A 376 -12.94 -20.95 10.13
N LYS A 377 -14.20 -20.81 9.74
CA LYS A 377 -15.31 -20.45 10.65
C LYS A 377 -15.41 -21.38 11.84
N TYR A 378 -15.17 -22.68 11.63
CA TYR A 378 -15.10 -23.70 12.68
C TYR A 378 -14.26 -24.90 12.24
N TYR A 379 -13.81 -25.64 13.22
CA TYR A 379 -13.13 -26.94 13.08
C TYR A 379 -13.58 -27.87 14.20
N HIS A 380 -13.22 -29.15 14.12
CA HIS A 380 -13.50 -30.12 15.18
C HIS A 380 -12.19 -30.64 15.77
N VAL A 381 -12.25 -31.05 17.04
CA VAL A 381 -11.18 -31.80 17.69
C VAL A 381 -11.70 -33.18 18.05
N ASN A 382 -11.08 -34.21 17.48
CA ASN A 382 -11.42 -35.61 17.73
C ASN A 382 -10.18 -36.35 18.23
N GLU A 383 -10.26 -36.90 19.44
CA GLU A 383 -9.14 -37.61 20.10
C GLU A 383 -7.82 -36.81 20.09
N GLY A 384 -7.91 -35.49 20.31
CA GLY A 384 -6.76 -34.58 20.33
C GLY A 384 -6.22 -34.16 18.96
N SER A 385 -6.86 -34.63 17.88
CA SER A 385 -6.49 -34.24 16.52
C SER A 385 -7.48 -33.24 15.91
N ILE A 386 -6.96 -32.23 15.20
CA ILE A 386 -7.78 -31.26 14.45
C ILE A 386 -8.39 -31.97 13.24
N VAL A 387 -9.71 -31.84 13.09
CA VAL A 387 -10.48 -32.33 11.95
C VAL A 387 -11.15 -31.12 11.29
N THR A 388 -10.81 -30.88 10.04
CA THR A 388 -11.34 -29.77 9.24
C THR A 388 -12.25 -30.28 8.11
N MET A 389 -13.02 -29.38 7.52
CA MET A 389 -13.66 -29.66 6.23
C MET A 389 -12.61 -30.05 5.19
N PRO A 390 -12.93 -30.91 4.23
CA PRO A 390 -12.06 -31.14 3.08
C PRO A 390 -11.68 -29.82 2.41
N PHE A 391 -10.52 -29.81 1.78
CA PHE A 391 -9.94 -28.59 1.18
C PHE A 391 -10.92 -27.86 0.24
N GLU A 392 -11.68 -28.59 -0.56
CA GLU A 392 -12.65 -28.03 -1.51
C GLU A 392 -13.72 -27.15 -0.83
N PHE A 393 -14.02 -27.42 0.44
CA PHE A 393 -14.99 -26.66 1.24
C PHE A 393 -14.32 -25.61 2.14
N SER A 394 -13.01 -25.65 2.27
CA SER A 394 -12.24 -24.73 3.11
C SER A 394 -11.53 -23.64 2.31
N LEU A 395 -11.55 -23.73 0.98
CA LEU A 395 -10.93 -22.74 0.08
C LEU A 395 -11.42 -21.33 0.42
N GLU A 396 -10.50 -20.37 0.45
CA GLU A 396 -10.81 -18.97 0.74
C GLU A 396 -11.58 -18.76 2.06
N GLY A 397 -11.20 -19.50 3.12
CA GLY A 397 -11.84 -19.39 4.43
C GLY A 397 -13.23 -20.00 4.53
N GLY A 398 -13.60 -20.85 3.57
CA GLY A 398 -14.86 -21.59 3.59
C GLY A 398 -15.95 -20.97 2.73
N LEU A 399 -15.60 -20.41 1.58
CA LEU A 399 -16.56 -19.85 0.62
C LEU A 399 -17.67 -20.85 0.24
N PHE A 400 -17.35 -22.15 0.22
CA PHE A 400 -18.28 -23.26 -0.11
C PHE A 400 -18.59 -24.14 1.10
N TYR A 401 -18.63 -23.55 2.31
CA TYR A 401 -18.94 -24.30 3.52
C TYR A 401 -20.28 -25.03 3.43
N ASP A 402 -20.26 -26.34 3.70
CA ASP A 402 -21.47 -27.15 3.85
C ASP A 402 -21.73 -27.41 5.34
N ASP A 403 -22.52 -26.52 5.96
CA ASP A 403 -22.88 -26.63 7.39
C ASP A 403 -23.70 -27.90 7.72
N SER A 404 -24.24 -28.61 6.71
CA SER A 404 -24.97 -29.87 6.91
C SER A 404 -24.04 -31.07 7.08
N ARG A 405 -22.73 -30.93 6.77
CA ARG A 405 -21.76 -32.02 6.87
C ARG A 405 -21.33 -32.24 8.29
N GLU A 406 -21.60 -33.41 8.82
CA GLU A 406 -21.15 -33.80 10.16
C GLU A 406 -19.67 -34.20 10.14
N LEU A 407 -18.86 -33.58 11.01
CA LEU A 407 -17.49 -33.95 11.30
C LEU A 407 -17.41 -34.60 12.68
N PRO A 408 -16.53 -35.60 12.91
CA PRO A 408 -16.36 -36.22 14.23
C PRO A 408 -15.69 -35.25 15.22
N GLY A 409 -15.98 -35.44 16.52
CA GLY A 409 -15.35 -34.67 17.60
C GLY A 409 -16.13 -33.43 18.04
N GLU A 410 -15.53 -32.69 18.95
CA GLU A 410 -16.10 -31.43 19.48
C GLU A 410 -15.83 -30.26 18.54
N ARG A 411 -16.85 -29.42 18.31
CA ARG A 411 -16.75 -28.25 17.41
C ARG A 411 -16.23 -27.04 18.14
N TYR A 412 -15.24 -26.36 17.54
CA TYR A 412 -14.67 -25.09 17.96
C TYR A 412 -14.87 -24.04 16.86
N TYR A 413 -15.14 -22.79 17.25
CA TYR A 413 -15.40 -21.68 16.32
C TYR A 413 -14.27 -20.66 16.34
N GLN A 414 -13.96 -20.10 15.15
CA GLN A 414 -12.98 -19.04 14.93
C GLN A 414 -13.67 -17.88 14.22
N TYR A 415 -14.42 -17.06 14.96
CA TYR A 415 -15.08 -15.90 14.41
C TYR A 415 -14.12 -14.70 14.39
N CYS A 416 -13.74 -14.27 13.20
CA CYS A 416 -12.92 -13.08 12.97
C CYS A 416 -13.79 -11.90 12.55
N THR A 417 -13.34 -10.68 12.85
CA THR A 417 -14.04 -9.46 12.50
C THR A 417 -13.78 -9.07 11.04
N ALA A 418 -14.84 -8.96 10.24
CA ALA A 418 -14.76 -8.34 8.92
C ALA A 418 -14.73 -6.81 9.07
N ILE A 419 -13.57 -6.21 8.82
CA ILE A 419 -13.37 -4.76 8.79
C ILE A 419 -13.72 -4.18 7.41
N PRO A 420 -13.88 -2.86 7.29
CA PRO A 420 -13.98 -2.22 5.97
C PRO A 420 -12.76 -2.53 5.10
N VAL A 421 -12.97 -2.63 3.78
CA VAL A 421 -11.86 -2.85 2.82
C VAL A 421 -10.91 -1.65 2.74
N GLY A 422 -9.71 -1.89 2.21
CA GLY A 422 -8.62 -0.91 2.19
C GLY A 422 -9.00 0.47 1.66
N THR A 423 -9.65 0.54 0.49
CA THR A 423 -10.11 1.82 -0.09
C THR A 423 -11.01 2.59 0.86
N LEU A 424 -11.97 1.92 1.54
CA LEU A 424 -12.87 2.60 2.48
C LEU A 424 -12.14 3.06 3.75
N LEU A 425 -11.18 2.27 4.24
CA LEU A 425 -10.31 2.67 5.36
C LEU A 425 -9.50 3.92 5.01
N ALA A 426 -8.90 3.96 3.83
CA ALA A 426 -8.13 5.11 3.37
C ALA A 426 -9.01 6.38 3.19
N GLN A 427 -10.26 6.23 2.74
CA GLN A 427 -11.23 7.33 2.61
C GLN A 427 -11.60 7.98 3.94
N THR A 428 -11.19 7.40 5.06
CA THR A 428 -11.31 8.06 6.38
C THR A 428 -10.34 9.23 6.52
N TRP A 429 -9.17 9.20 5.88
CA TRP A 429 -8.06 10.16 6.04
C TRP A 429 -7.68 10.36 7.51
N ASP A 430 -7.81 9.31 8.33
CA ASP A 430 -7.66 9.35 9.79
C ASP A 430 -6.71 8.26 10.27
N GLU A 431 -5.41 8.54 10.24
CA GLU A 431 -4.36 7.60 10.67
C GLU A 431 -4.55 7.12 12.10
N LYS A 432 -5.11 7.97 12.99
CA LYS A 432 -5.38 7.58 14.37
C LYS A 432 -6.41 6.45 14.41
N LEU A 433 -7.51 6.59 13.66
CA LEU A 433 -8.52 5.55 13.53
C LEU A 433 -7.92 4.26 12.93
N ILE A 434 -7.06 4.40 11.93
CA ILE A 434 -6.40 3.23 11.31
C ILE A 434 -5.50 2.51 12.31
N ARG A 435 -4.75 3.22 13.17
CA ARG A 435 -3.98 2.59 14.27
C ARG A 435 -4.89 1.82 15.23
N GLU A 436 -6.06 2.37 15.58
CA GLU A 436 -7.03 1.69 16.44
C GLU A 436 -7.59 0.41 15.78
N VAL A 437 -7.88 0.45 14.48
CA VAL A 437 -8.29 -0.74 13.70
C VAL A 437 -7.17 -1.78 13.68
N GLY A 438 -5.93 -1.35 13.42
CA GLY A 438 -4.76 -2.25 13.46
C GLY A 438 -4.56 -2.91 14.82
N ALA A 439 -4.70 -2.16 15.91
CA ALA A 439 -4.59 -2.69 17.27
C ALA A 439 -5.67 -3.75 17.57
N MET A 440 -6.88 -3.55 17.07
CA MET A 440 -7.98 -4.54 17.18
C MET A 440 -7.64 -5.83 16.43
N ILE A 441 -7.13 -5.73 15.19
CA ILE A 441 -6.68 -6.91 14.43
C ILE A 441 -5.54 -7.63 15.15
N GLY A 442 -4.55 -6.90 15.68
CA GLY A 442 -3.47 -7.49 16.46
C GLY A 442 -3.97 -8.26 17.69
N THR A 443 -5.02 -7.76 18.36
CA THR A 443 -5.67 -8.48 19.47
C THR A 443 -6.32 -9.79 19.01
N GLU A 444 -6.97 -9.81 17.85
CA GLU A 444 -7.49 -11.06 17.27
C GLU A 444 -6.35 -12.02 16.88
N MET A 445 -5.24 -11.50 16.34
CA MET A 445 -4.06 -12.31 16.02
C MET A 445 -3.51 -13.00 17.25
N GLU A 446 -3.34 -12.29 18.36
CA GLU A 446 -2.93 -12.90 19.65
C GLU A 446 -3.91 -13.99 20.09
N HIS A 447 -5.21 -13.71 20.00
CA HIS A 447 -6.25 -14.65 20.44
C HIS A 447 -6.24 -15.96 19.64
N PHE A 448 -5.97 -15.90 18.33
CA PHE A 448 -5.94 -17.08 17.46
C PHE A 448 -4.54 -17.67 17.25
N GLY A 449 -3.50 -17.09 17.86
CA GLY A 449 -2.12 -17.56 17.71
C GLY A 449 -1.51 -17.27 16.34
N VAL A 450 -1.98 -16.22 15.66
CA VAL A 450 -1.44 -15.74 14.38
C VAL A 450 -0.31 -14.76 14.65
N THR A 451 0.84 -14.95 13.99
CA THR A 451 1.99 -14.04 14.11
C THR A 451 2.01 -12.97 13.02
N LEU A 452 1.79 -13.37 11.77
CA LEU A 452 1.83 -12.46 10.64
C LEU A 452 0.47 -12.38 9.96
N TRP A 453 -0.04 -11.17 9.83
CA TRP A 453 -1.19 -10.86 9.01
C TRP A 453 -0.72 -10.48 7.60
N LEU A 454 -1.19 -11.21 6.56
CA LEU A 454 -0.82 -10.99 5.17
C LEU A 454 -1.57 -9.77 4.59
N ALA A 455 -1.37 -8.64 5.20
CA ALA A 455 -1.95 -7.34 4.92
C ALA A 455 -1.10 -6.24 5.58
N PRO A 456 -1.32 -4.96 5.21
CA PRO A 456 -2.25 -4.47 4.19
C PRO A 456 -1.77 -4.66 2.76
N GLY A 457 -2.72 -4.76 1.82
CA GLY A 457 -2.46 -4.51 0.40
C GLY A 457 -2.35 -3.00 0.16
N MET A 458 -1.38 -2.54 -0.66
CA MET A 458 -1.11 -1.12 -0.79
C MET A 458 -0.60 -0.68 -2.18
N ASN A 459 -0.85 -1.48 -3.20
CA ASN A 459 -0.52 -1.09 -4.57
C ASN A 459 -1.33 0.14 -5.00
N ILE A 460 -0.79 0.91 -5.93
CA ILE A 460 -1.45 2.11 -6.46
C ILE A 460 -2.67 1.73 -7.29
N HIS A 461 -3.78 2.47 -7.15
CA HIS A 461 -4.94 2.39 -8.03
C HIS A 461 -4.61 3.03 -9.38
N ARG A 462 -3.91 2.28 -10.24
CA ARG A 462 -3.44 2.75 -11.54
C ARG A 462 -4.58 2.90 -12.55
N ASN A 463 -5.55 1.98 -12.49
CA ASN A 463 -6.71 1.95 -13.39
C ASN A 463 -7.93 1.40 -12.62
N PRO A 464 -9.13 1.94 -12.83
CA PRO A 464 -10.34 1.50 -12.13
C PRO A 464 -10.74 0.04 -12.39
N LEU A 465 -10.27 -0.56 -13.48
CA LEU A 465 -10.56 -1.96 -13.82
C LEU A 465 -9.64 -2.98 -13.11
N CYS A 466 -8.64 -2.54 -12.36
CA CYS A 466 -7.84 -3.48 -11.57
C CYS A 466 -8.72 -4.16 -10.51
N GLY A 467 -8.84 -5.49 -10.58
CA GLY A 467 -9.78 -6.28 -9.78
C GLY A 467 -9.50 -6.27 -8.27
N ARG A 468 -8.32 -5.83 -7.84
CA ARG A 468 -7.93 -5.77 -6.42
C ARG A 468 -7.87 -4.36 -5.84
N ASN A 469 -8.31 -3.33 -6.56
CA ASN A 469 -8.31 -1.96 -6.02
C ASN A 469 -9.05 -1.86 -4.68
N PHE A 470 -10.13 -2.62 -4.48
CA PHE A 470 -10.91 -2.58 -3.23
C PHE A 470 -10.07 -2.83 -1.97
N GLU A 471 -9.06 -3.70 -2.03
CA GLU A 471 -8.20 -4.02 -0.89
C GLU A 471 -7.00 -3.07 -0.74
N TYR A 472 -6.71 -2.28 -1.78
CA TYR A 472 -5.67 -1.26 -1.77
C TYR A 472 -6.23 0.08 -1.27
N TYR A 473 -5.40 1.10 -1.16
CA TYR A 473 -5.77 2.33 -0.46
C TYR A 473 -6.12 3.50 -1.38
N SER A 474 -5.29 3.78 -2.40
CA SER A 474 -5.38 5.04 -3.13
C SER A 474 -4.63 5.02 -4.46
N GLU A 475 -4.97 5.97 -5.33
CA GLU A 475 -4.15 6.35 -6.51
C GLU A 475 -2.90 7.15 -6.11
N ASP A 476 -2.81 7.63 -4.86
CA ASP A 476 -1.70 8.44 -4.36
C ASP A 476 -0.78 7.63 -3.43
N PRO A 477 0.55 7.59 -3.69
CA PRO A 477 1.49 6.82 -2.90
C PRO A 477 1.70 7.35 -1.47
N TYR A 478 1.46 8.64 -1.22
CA TYR A 478 1.58 9.20 0.13
C TYR A 478 0.44 8.69 1.02
N VAL A 479 -0.81 8.74 0.54
CA VAL A 479 -1.97 8.16 1.25
C VAL A 479 -1.76 6.65 1.45
N ALA A 480 -1.37 5.93 0.41
CA ALA A 480 -1.15 4.48 0.51
C ALA A 480 -0.08 4.14 1.55
N GLY A 481 1.03 4.87 1.57
CA GLY A 481 2.15 4.64 2.49
C GLY A 481 1.82 4.99 3.94
N THR A 482 1.22 6.15 4.21
CA THR A 482 0.92 6.62 5.57
C THR A 482 -0.20 5.79 6.22
N ILE A 483 -1.22 5.42 5.45
CA ILE A 483 -2.29 4.52 5.94
C ILE A 483 -1.74 3.11 6.22
N ALA A 484 -0.86 2.58 5.34
CA ALA A 484 -0.20 1.29 5.59
C ALA A 484 0.72 1.34 6.83
N ALA A 485 1.44 2.44 7.03
CA ALA A 485 2.26 2.67 8.22
C ALA A 485 1.41 2.69 9.49
N ALA A 486 0.31 3.46 9.49
CA ALA A 486 -0.61 3.55 10.62
C ALA A 486 -1.24 2.17 10.96
N MET A 487 -1.65 1.40 9.96
CA MET A 487 -2.18 0.03 10.15
C MET A 487 -1.11 -0.87 10.77
N THR A 488 0.12 -0.81 10.25
CA THR A 488 1.25 -1.59 10.75
C THR A 488 1.57 -1.25 12.21
N GLU A 489 1.67 0.03 12.54
CA GLU A 489 1.89 0.48 13.94
C GLU A 489 0.80 -0.04 14.88
N GLY A 490 -0.46 -0.01 14.43
CA GLY A 490 -1.59 -0.54 15.18
C GLY A 490 -1.46 -2.04 15.46
N VAL A 491 -1.25 -2.85 14.44
CA VAL A 491 -1.06 -4.31 14.58
C VAL A 491 0.14 -4.62 15.46
N GLN A 492 1.28 -3.97 15.20
CA GLN A 492 2.54 -4.21 15.91
C GLN A 492 2.56 -3.63 17.34
N SER A 493 1.53 -2.90 17.75
CA SER A 493 1.33 -2.54 19.16
C SER A 493 0.99 -3.76 20.04
N ASN A 494 0.56 -4.86 19.45
CA ASN A 494 0.36 -6.15 20.10
C ASN A 494 1.66 -6.97 20.04
N TYR A 495 2.07 -7.54 21.16
CA TYR A 495 3.36 -8.21 21.26
C TYR A 495 3.52 -9.34 20.24
N GLY A 496 4.57 -9.23 19.42
CA GLY A 496 4.97 -10.26 18.46
C GLY A 496 3.98 -10.53 17.33
N CYS A 497 2.97 -9.68 17.15
CA CYS A 497 2.11 -9.65 15.97
C CYS A 497 2.67 -8.67 14.95
N GLY A 498 2.59 -8.97 13.65
CA GLY A 498 3.12 -8.11 12.60
C GLY A 498 2.33 -8.15 11.32
N THR A 499 2.55 -7.13 10.50
CA THR A 499 1.98 -7.03 9.15
C THR A 499 2.94 -7.57 8.10
N THR A 500 2.37 -7.97 6.98
CA THR A 500 3.07 -8.28 5.72
C THR A 500 2.51 -7.37 4.65
N ILE A 501 3.16 -6.23 4.42
CA ILE A 501 2.71 -5.28 3.39
C ILE A 501 2.89 -5.90 1.99
N LYS A 502 1.89 -5.70 1.10
CA LYS A 502 1.83 -6.39 -0.20
C LYS A 502 1.15 -5.55 -1.28
N HIS A 503 1.37 -5.84 -2.58
CA HIS A 503 2.27 -6.81 -3.18
C HIS A 503 3.45 -6.06 -3.78
N PHE A 504 4.64 -6.37 -3.40
CA PHE A 504 5.87 -5.64 -3.74
C PHE A 504 6.52 -6.19 -5.03
N ALA A 505 6.35 -5.51 -6.18
CA ALA A 505 5.63 -4.31 -6.48
C ALA A 505 4.90 -4.40 -7.84
N CYS A 506 4.17 -3.35 -8.21
CA CYS A 506 3.50 -3.25 -9.52
C CYS A 506 2.42 -4.31 -9.80
N ASN A 507 1.73 -4.82 -8.79
CA ASN A 507 0.55 -5.66 -8.98
C ASN A 507 -0.67 -4.78 -9.29
N ASN A 508 -0.78 -4.29 -10.53
CA ASN A 508 -1.77 -3.30 -10.94
C ASN A 508 -2.79 -3.83 -11.95
N GLN A 509 -2.76 -5.12 -12.28
CA GLN A 509 -3.77 -5.84 -13.09
C GLN A 509 -3.89 -7.29 -12.61
N GLU A 510 -5.03 -7.94 -12.84
CA GLU A 510 -5.31 -9.28 -12.34
C GLU A 510 -5.54 -10.31 -13.46
N ASP A 511 -5.75 -9.88 -14.70
CA ASP A 511 -6.07 -10.77 -15.82
C ASP A 511 -4.97 -11.80 -16.11
N ASN A 512 -3.71 -11.42 -15.93
CA ASN A 512 -2.55 -12.30 -16.03
C ASN A 512 -1.49 -11.95 -14.96
N ARG A 513 -1.92 -11.80 -13.71
CA ARG A 513 -1.05 -11.34 -12.61
C ARG A 513 0.22 -12.18 -12.42
N MET A 514 0.15 -13.49 -12.75
CA MET A 514 1.25 -14.44 -12.54
C MET A 514 2.29 -14.45 -13.66
N GLY A 515 1.98 -13.90 -14.84
CA GLY A 515 2.88 -13.93 -15.99
C GLY A 515 3.17 -12.58 -16.62
N SER A 516 2.47 -11.53 -16.22
CA SER A 516 2.58 -10.19 -16.78
C SER A 516 3.91 -9.52 -16.46
N ASP A 517 4.48 -8.80 -17.43
CA ASP A 517 5.67 -7.96 -17.25
C ASP A 517 5.25 -6.48 -17.19
N SER A 518 5.46 -5.86 -16.03
CA SER A 518 5.27 -4.42 -15.83
C SER A 518 6.48 -3.66 -16.37
N VAL A 519 6.31 -3.07 -17.56
CA VAL A 519 7.35 -2.26 -18.21
C VAL A 519 7.18 -0.80 -17.79
N VAL A 520 8.09 -0.33 -16.95
CA VAL A 520 7.97 0.97 -16.26
C VAL A 520 9.35 1.63 -16.15
N SER A 521 9.42 2.96 -16.32
CA SER A 521 10.66 3.71 -16.11
C SER A 521 11.10 3.66 -14.65
N GLU A 522 12.39 3.79 -14.41
CA GLU A 522 12.97 3.84 -13.06
C GLU A 522 12.33 4.98 -12.25
N ARG A 523 12.16 6.14 -12.86
CA ARG A 523 11.55 7.31 -12.23
C ARG A 523 10.12 7.04 -11.79
N THR A 524 9.28 6.59 -12.71
CA THR A 524 7.86 6.29 -12.43
C THR A 524 7.73 5.21 -11.37
N LEU A 525 8.56 4.18 -11.44
CA LEU A 525 8.60 3.12 -10.45
C LEU A 525 8.90 3.68 -9.05
N ARG A 526 9.94 4.53 -8.91
CA ARG A 526 10.39 5.10 -7.64
C ARG A 526 9.42 6.17 -7.09
N GLU A 527 8.91 7.04 -7.94
CA GLU A 527 8.05 8.16 -7.49
C GLU A 527 6.62 7.72 -7.17
N LEU A 528 6.13 6.61 -7.75
CA LEU A 528 4.75 6.12 -7.54
C LEU A 528 4.70 4.72 -6.92
N TYR A 529 5.16 3.70 -7.65
CA TYR A 529 4.86 2.30 -7.30
C TYR A 529 5.67 1.75 -6.13
N LEU A 530 6.86 2.29 -5.89
CA LEU A 530 7.70 1.98 -4.74
C LEU A 530 7.54 2.98 -3.60
N LYS A 531 7.09 4.22 -3.87
CA LYS A 531 7.06 5.30 -2.88
C LYS A 531 6.19 4.98 -1.66
N GLY A 532 5.02 4.38 -1.85
CA GLY A 532 4.17 3.97 -0.74
C GLY A 532 4.86 2.93 0.15
N PHE A 533 5.54 1.94 -0.43
CA PHE A 533 6.31 0.94 0.31
C PHE A 533 7.50 1.58 1.05
N GLU A 534 8.22 2.52 0.42
CA GLU A 534 9.30 3.27 1.07
C GLU A 534 8.79 3.99 2.34
N ILE A 535 7.65 4.68 2.23
CA ILE A 535 7.02 5.39 3.37
C ILE A 535 6.67 4.39 4.47
N ALA A 536 5.93 3.33 4.16
CA ALA A 536 5.51 2.33 5.14
C ALA A 536 6.71 1.67 5.85
N VAL A 537 7.78 1.33 5.12
CA VAL A 537 9.00 0.75 5.70
C VAL A 537 9.69 1.75 6.62
N LYS A 538 9.88 3.00 6.18
CA LYS A 538 10.61 4.01 6.97
C LYS A 538 9.87 4.44 8.23
N GLU A 539 8.55 4.53 8.16
CA GLU A 539 7.74 5.01 9.29
C GLU A 539 7.39 3.91 10.30
N SER A 540 7.13 2.68 9.85
CA SER A 540 6.59 1.63 10.73
C SER A 540 7.40 0.33 10.82
N GLN A 541 8.37 0.10 9.94
CA GLN A 541 9.15 -1.15 9.92
C GLN A 541 8.27 -2.39 10.03
N PRO A 542 7.44 -2.73 9.02
CA PRO A 542 6.61 -3.92 9.05
C PRO A 542 7.45 -5.19 9.27
N MET A 543 6.92 -6.18 9.97
CA MET A 543 7.66 -7.42 10.21
C MET A 543 7.95 -8.19 8.92
N SER A 544 7.13 -8.01 7.90
CA SER A 544 7.30 -8.68 6.62
C SER A 544 6.85 -7.84 5.42
N ILE A 545 7.40 -8.18 4.24
CA ILE A 545 6.97 -7.73 2.91
C ILE A 545 6.67 -8.97 2.07
N MET A 546 5.59 -8.95 1.27
CA MET A 546 5.29 -9.99 0.29
C MET A 546 5.54 -9.47 -1.12
N THR A 547 6.38 -10.18 -1.89
CA THR A 547 6.62 -9.86 -3.30
C THR A 547 5.42 -10.21 -4.17
N SER A 548 5.26 -9.48 -5.27
CA SER A 548 4.18 -9.71 -6.23
C SER A 548 4.48 -10.86 -7.21
N TYR A 549 3.46 -11.30 -7.95
CA TYR A 549 3.58 -12.36 -8.94
C TYR A 549 4.20 -11.92 -10.27
N ASN A 550 4.08 -10.63 -10.61
CA ASN A 550 4.46 -10.12 -11.92
C ASN A 550 5.98 -9.94 -12.06
N LEU A 551 6.42 -9.79 -13.31
CA LEU A 551 7.75 -9.30 -13.60
C LEU A 551 7.78 -7.77 -13.57
N ILE A 552 8.96 -7.20 -13.35
CA ILE A 552 9.26 -5.78 -13.48
C ILE A 552 10.44 -5.66 -14.43
N ASN A 553 10.21 -5.05 -15.60
CA ASN A 553 11.22 -4.91 -16.66
C ASN A 553 11.90 -6.26 -17.02
N GLY A 554 11.10 -7.34 -17.02
CA GLY A 554 11.52 -8.67 -17.39
C GLY A 554 12.27 -9.45 -16.32
N VAL A 555 12.23 -9.01 -15.04
CA VAL A 555 12.74 -9.75 -13.88
C VAL A 555 11.59 -10.01 -12.92
N HIS A 556 11.36 -11.28 -12.57
CA HIS A 556 10.28 -11.64 -11.64
C HIS A 556 10.49 -10.99 -10.28
N ALA A 557 9.46 -10.33 -9.72
CA ALA A 557 9.56 -9.54 -8.48
C ALA A 557 10.18 -10.36 -7.33
N ALA A 558 9.79 -11.63 -7.16
CA ALA A 558 10.32 -12.49 -6.12
C ALA A 558 11.79 -12.90 -6.30
N ASN A 559 12.33 -12.84 -7.53
CA ASN A 559 13.73 -13.14 -7.84
C ASN A 559 14.57 -11.88 -8.14
N ASN A 560 14.00 -10.69 -7.85
CA ASN A 560 14.65 -9.42 -8.16
C ASN A 560 15.51 -8.93 -6.98
N TYR A 561 16.82 -9.08 -7.12
CA TYR A 561 17.81 -8.64 -6.13
C TYR A 561 17.73 -7.13 -5.88
N ASP A 562 17.61 -6.37 -6.96
CA ASP A 562 17.56 -4.90 -6.89
C ASP A 562 16.31 -4.42 -6.12
N LEU A 563 15.19 -5.13 -6.26
CA LEU A 563 13.96 -4.86 -5.52
C LEU A 563 14.08 -5.28 -4.05
N CYS A 564 14.41 -6.56 -3.79
CA CYS A 564 14.38 -7.13 -2.44
C CYS A 564 15.56 -6.67 -1.56
N THR A 565 16.75 -6.54 -2.14
CA THR A 565 17.96 -6.20 -1.40
C THR A 565 18.33 -4.73 -1.56
N ASP A 566 18.49 -4.23 -2.79
CA ASP A 566 19.00 -2.88 -2.96
C ASP A 566 17.96 -1.81 -2.62
N ALA A 567 16.75 -1.87 -3.15
CA ALA A 567 15.71 -0.90 -2.81
C ALA A 567 15.22 -1.08 -1.36
N ALA A 568 14.67 -2.26 -1.00
CA ALA A 568 14.03 -2.42 0.30
C ALA A 568 15.03 -2.33 1.47
N ARG A 569 16.20 -2.98 1.38
CA ARG A 569 17.13 -3.07 2.51
C ARG A 569 18.21 -1.97 2.48
N ASN A 570 18.88 -1.76 1.35
CA ASN A 570 20.00 -0.81 1.29
C ASN A 570 19.50 0.64 1.25
N GLU A 571 18.43 0.96 0.49
CA GLU A 571 17.94 2.33 0.39
C GLU A 571 16.96 2.69 1.50
N TRP A 572 16.06 1.79 1.91
CA TRP A 572 15.02 2.10 2.90
C TRP A 572 15.32 1.59 4.31
N GLY A 573 16.31 0.70 4.46
CA GLY A 573 16.72 0.15 5.75
C GLY A 573 15.72 -0.86 6.32
N PHE A 574 15.00 -1.60 5.47
CA PHE A 574 14.07 -2.65 5.90
C PHE A 574 14.77 -3.76 6.69
N LYS A 575 14.25 -4.06 7.87
CA LYS A 575 14.83 -5.02 8.82
C LYS A 575 14.06 -6.32 8.98
N GLY A 576 12.84 -6.38 8.45
CA GLY A 576 11.99 -7.56 8.51
C GLY A 576 12.39 -8.63 7.48
N MET A 577 11.55 -9.66 7.34
CA MET A 577 11.71 -10.67 6.30
C MET A 577 10.91 -10.33 5.04
N ILE A 578 11.36 -10.82 3.90
CA ILE A 578 10.62 -10.78 2.64
C ILE A 578 10.16 -12.20 2.31
N MET A 579 8.91 -12.36 1.90
CA MET A 579 8.36 -13.63 1.46
C MET A 579 7.79 -13.55 0.04
N THR A 580 7.61 -14.68 -0.61
CA THR A 580 6.88 -14.76 -1.88
C THR A 580 5.37 -14.64 -1.63
N ASP A 581 4.62 -14.25 -2.65
CA ASP A 581 3.21 -14.61 -2.70
C ASP A 581 3.05 -16.13 -2.90
N TRP A 582 1.84 -16.68 -2.69
CA TRP A 582 1.59 -18.12 -2.63
C TRP A 582 1.78 -18.81 -3.98
N THR A 583 2.47 -19.95 -3.97
CA THR A 583 2.71 -20.80 -5.15
C THR A 583 3.49 -20.13 -6.30
N THR A 584 4.11 -18.99 -6.05
CA THR A 584 4.86 -18.22 -7.07
C THR A 584 5.91 -19.06 -7.80
N THR A 585 6.61 -19.94 -7.10
CA THR A 585 7.66 -20.82 -7.63
C THR A 585 7.15 -22.08 -8.33
N GLU A 586 5.85 -22.36 -8.21
CA GLU A 586 5.21 -23.55 -8.78
C GLU A 586 4.60 -23.29 -10.16
N ILE A 587 4.33 -22.04 -10.51
CA ILE A 587 3.50 -21.65 -11.66
C ILE A 587 4.35 -21.31 -12.88
N ASP A 588 5.49 -20.65 -12.70
CA ASP A 588 6.33 -20.16 -13.79
C ASP A 588 7.81 -20.48 -13.55
N GLU A 589 8.49 -21.03 -14.56
CA GLU A 589 9.93 -21.26 -14.54
C GLU A 589 10.76 -19.97 -14.40
N LYS A 590 10.13 -18.78 -14.57
CA LYS A 590 10.76 -17.47 -14.38
C LYS A 590 11.00 -17.14 -12.90
N CYS A 591 10.35 -17.85 -11.99
CA CYS A 591 10.57 -17.73 -10.55
C CYS A 591 11.03 -19.07 -9.96
N THR A 592 12.12 -19.06 -9.20
CA THR A 592 12.67 -20.24 -8.55
C THR A 592 12.98 -19.97 -7.08
N ALA A 593 12.87 -20.99 -6.24
CA ALA A 593 13.20 -20.87 -4.81
C ALA A 593 14.65 -20.43 -4.58
N SER A 594 15.59 -21.00 -5.32
CA SER A 594 17.01 -20.59 -5.28
C SER A 594 17.22 -19.15 -5.76
N GLY A 595 16.40 -18.68 -6.71
CA GLY A 595 16.38 -17.28 -7.16
C GLY A 595 15.87 -16.33 -6.07
N CYS A 596 14.86 -16.74 -5.30
CA CYS A 596 14.37 -15.99 -4.14
C CYS A 596 15.49 -15.79 -3.11
N MET A 597 16.22 -16.84 -2.76
CA MET A 597 17.33 -16.76 -1.81
C MET A 597 18.44 -15.83 -2.30
N ARG A 598 18.81 -15.89 -3.60
CA ARG A 598 19.77 -14.96 -4.19
C ARG A 598 19.30 -13.51 -4.14
N ALA A 599 18.00 -13.29 -4.30
CA ALA A 599 17.42 -11.95 -4.29
C ALA A 599 17.31 -11.33 -2.89
N GLY A 600 17.39 -12.12 -1.81
CA GLY A 600 17.12 -11.69 -0.45
C GLY A 600 15.62 -11.72 -0.11
N ASN A 601 14.85 -12.54 -0.84
CA ASN A 601 13.49 -12.95 -0.52
C ASN A 601 13.60 -14.21 0.36
N ASP A 602 13.30 -14.07 1.64
CA ASP A 602 13.77 -14.95 2.71
C ASP A 602 12.96 -16.22 2.90
N LEU A 603 11.71 -16.23 2.39
CA LEU A 603 10.77 -17.33 2.63
C LEU A 603 9.89 -17.58 1.41
N VAL A 604 9.92 -18.80 0.89
CA VAL A 604 9.05 -19.25 -0.20
C VAL A 604 7.75 -19.81 0.38
N MET A 605 6.60 -19.25 0.02
CA MET A 605 5.30 -19.64 0.53
C MET A 605 4.38 -20.23 -0.55
N PRO A 606 3.53 -21.22 -0.21
CA PRO A 606 3.44 -21.93 1.07
C PRO A 606 4.54 -22.96 1.27
N GLY A 607 5.40 -23.18 0.30
CA GLY A 607 6.44 -24.18 0.24
C GLY A 607 5.97 -25.52 -0.35
N CYS A 608 6.83 -26.14 -1.14
CA CYS A 608 6.60 -27.47 -1.70
C CYS A 608 7.93 -28.25 -1.82
N PHE A 609 7.83 -29.55 -2.03
CA PHE A 609 9.06 -30.38 -2.21
C PHE A 609 9.89 -29.96 -3.41
N GLY A 610 9.26 -29.39 -4.47
CA GLY A 610 9.97 -28.85 -5.63
C GLY A 610 10.89 -27.68 -5.28
N ASP A 611 10.51 -26.85 -4.31
CA ASP A 611 11.33 -25.75 -3.83
C ASP A 611 12.60 -26.25 -3.14
N HIS A 612 12.46 -27.26 -2.26
CA HIS A 612 13.59 -27.90 -1.59
C HIS A 612 14.55 -28.54 -2.60
N ASP A 613 14.04 -29.27 -3.59
CA ASP A 613 14.84 -29.89 -4.64
C ASP A 613 15.56 -28.85 -5.51
N ASN A 614 14.90 -27.72 -5.83
CA ASN A 614 15.49 -26.61 -6.57
C ASN A 614 16.67 -25.99 -5.80
N MET A 615 16.50 -25.70 -4.50
CA MET A 615 17.55 -25.13 -3.66
C MET A 615 18.73 -26.11 -3.49
N ARG A 616 18.44 -27.39 -3.22
CA ARG A 616 19.45 -28.47 -3.08
C ARG A 616 20.29 -28.60 -4.34
N LYS A 617 19.64 -28.62 -5.50
CA LYS A 617 20.31 -28.65 -6.81
C LYS A 617 21.17 -27.41 -7.03
N ALA A 618 20.63 -26.22 -6.75
CA ALA A 618 21.34 -24.95 -6.95
C ALA A 618 22.58 -24.82 -6.05
N LEU A 619 22.54 -25.32 -4.80
CA LEU A 619 23.70 -25.41 -3.92
C LEU A 619 24.74 -26.37 -4.48
N ALA A 620 24.34 -27.56 -4.91
CA ALA A 620 25.24 -28.55 -5.49
C ALA A 620 25.94 -28.08 -6.80
N GLU A 621 25.23 -27.29 -7.60
CA GLU A 621 25.75 -26.69 -8.84
C GLU A 621 26.54 -25.39 -8.59
N GLY A 622 26.52 -24.84 -7.36
CA GLY A 622 27.15 -23.56 -7.00
C GLY A 622 26.46 -22.32 -7.57
N THR A 623 25.22 -22.45 -8.06
CA THR A 623 24.41 -21.34 -8.57
C THR A 623 23.66 -20.60 -7.45
N LEU A 624 23.47 -21.23 -6.30
CA LEU A 624 23.11 -20.62 -5.02
C LEU A 624 24.30 -20.75 -4.07
N LYS A 625 24.68 -19.68 -3.39
CA LYS A 625 25.71 -19.70 -2.35
C LYS A 625 25.09 -19.99 -1.00
N ILE A 626 25.76 -20.80 -0.19
CA ILE A 626 25.28 -21.12 1.17
C ILE A 626 25.18 -19.86 2.04
N GLU A 627 26.03 -18.85 1.82
CA GLU A 627 26.01 -17.59 2.54
C GLU A 627 24.75 -16.77 2.25
N ASP A 628 24.24 -16.81 1.01
CA ASP A 628 22.99 -16.12 0.66
C ASP A 628 21.78 -16.82 1.30
N LEU A 629 21.75 -18.15 1.30
CA LEU A 629 20.73 -18.93 2.01
C LEU A 629 20.77 -18.64 3.51
N LYS A 630 21.94 -18.72 4.15
CA LYS A 630 22.12 -18.41 5.57
C LYS A 630 21.65 -17.00 5.94
N ALA A 631 21.97 -16.00 5.10
CA ALA A 631 21.54 -14.63 5.33
C ALA A 631 20.01 -14.50 5.30
N CYS A 632 19.32 -15.18 4.39
CA CYS A 632 17.86 -15.25 4.35
C CYS A 632 17.30 -15.87 5.62
N ILE A 633 17.83 -17.03 6.04
CA ILE A 633 17.38 -17.71 7.26
C ILE A 633 17.68 -16.89 8.52
N ALA A 634 18.79 -16.16 8.58
CA ALA A 634 19.09 -15.30 9.71
C ALA A 634 18.06 -14.16 9.87
N ARG A 635 17.58 -13.58 8.77
CA ARG A 635 16.49 -12.58 8.81
C ARG A 635 15.16 -13.20 9.24
N LEU A 636 14.82 -14.38 8.71
CA LEU A 636 13.65 -15.14 9.13
C LEU A 636 13.70 -15.46 10.63
N VAL A 637 14.82 -16.00 11.13
CA VAL A 637 15.03 -16.31 12.57
C VAL A 637 14.86 -15.05 13.43
N SER A 638 15.39 -13.90 13.00
CA SER A 638 15.24 -12.63 13.69
C SER A 638 13.77 -12.21 13.84
N VAL A 639 12.93 -12.46 12.83
CA VAL A 639 11.49 -12.20 12.89
C VAL A 639 10.78 -13.21 13.79
N ILE A 640 11.11 -14.50 13.67
CA ILE A 640 10.54 -15.55 14.52
C ILE A 640 10.81 -15.27 15.99
N TRP A 641 12.00 -14.87 16.38
CA TRP A 641 12.34 -14.55 17.78
C TRP A 641 11.59 -13.33 18.34
N LYS A 642 11.12 -12.43 17.48
CA LYS A 642 10.28 -11.28 17.87
C LYS A 642 8.79 -11.61 17.89
N SER A 643 8.41 -12.85 17.58
CA SER A 643 7.01 -13.27 17.44
C SER A 643 6.33 -13.54 18.79
N ASN A 644 5.00 -13.57 18.76
CA ASN A 644 4.14 -13.95 19.88
C ASN A 644 4.27 -15.42 20.31
N GLN A 645 5.12 -16.21 19.65
CA GLN A 645 5.44 -17.58 20.06
C GLN A 645 6.43 -17.63 21.23
N TYR A 646 7.11 -16.52 21.51
CA TYR A 646 8.01 -16.39 22.65
C TYR A 646 7.37 -15.43 23.66
N LEU A 647 6.70 -15.99 24.68
CA LEU A 647 6.16 -15.19 25.80
C LEU A 647 7.32 -14.57 26.58
N GLN A 648 7.23 -13.27 26.86
CA GLN A 648 8.15 -12.59 27.77
C GLN A 648 7.89 -12.97 29.22
#